data_0c6f6e569a1e6b474f636e47ea5062e3
#
_entry.id   0c6f6e569a1e6b474f636e47ea5062e3
#
_cell.length_a   1.000
_cell.length_b   1.000
_cell.length_c   1.000
_cell.angle_alpha   90.00
_cell.angle_beta   90.00
_cell.angle_gamma   90.00
#
_symmetry.space_group_name_H-M   'P 1'
#
loop_
_entity.id
_entity.type
_entity.pdbx_description
1 polymer ?
#
loop_
_entity_poly.entity_id
_entity_poly.type
_entity_poly.pdbx_seq_one_letter_code
_entity_poly.pdbx_strand_id
1 'polypeptide(L)'
;MNTSSINDIGIGTKCPKRVWLVYASQTGKSERLCYEIRNELWSIGVVGYPTSIEAFEDVFFGYFESKNEKPNVEFPLTIFVVSTTGQGDVPDNMISFWNRFLLNNMNTKLLKTFNFTIFGMGDRCFGNSRFNLTARKLRHSLLSFGAVEQVPWGLGDESHDFGILGEFDPWISNLKATLKENGSYIGDELIMAFKEKLPPYRYVCNILEDELLDEKEELRDVIIDQKKHIDYLKMNKINGITTRISRIICNNEAEKEFKSKCTKLIKMRVLNDSLDSGHRSGTYVSIWPTNSIENVAKFSKLMNNDINLNTVLSISENPKYYMCICNNECGNCRYKDAYGSDDINASADIKYTRCFVYNELCSIYSLPLNSRMTIFTLLYRYLDIMNIPDRRFLSLCFKNTNEELHKKKLFEMIQTSSDSKKEYFDYVVDEHRNYMEVLWDFNSVKLSIDETINTIPIILPRQYSVCNSPNWYNESIWKLIYFKYTFNKKGNTRIIPELLSNNISLFLKNRDKDYKIFNKIRNRAIQSFLENNVINLTNSKHNSNIIDLCVDVIEWNTALNRKIRGFCSDFLSNMKPHEGEDILISFSSRMNFQTINDITNPNIPILLLSCGLGITGIISIIQERVMNNLLIENNKMNCLICLGMRYSNVSYPFLDQLYDFSTNKELKGKIKINISYSRTNPSINDSIFSNENKCVNINSINSGCYIQTLLLNDHENHEFVVDCLLNGYIVVCGNALTMPIEIRETLSKILVSRGNFEKTEDSMLYIRKLIRYGRYIEETWK
;
A
#
# COMPACT_ATOMS: atom_id res chain seq x y z
N MET A 1 -15.55 33.87 27.36
CA MET A 1 -15.56 35.35 27.60
C MET A 1 -14.43 35.96 26.80
N ASN A 2 -14.74 37.08 26.13
CA ASN A 2 -13.87 37.95 25.33
C ASN A 2 -13.35 37.40 23.99
N THR A 3 -14.20 37.43 23.02
CA THR A 3 -13.89 37.73 21.62
C THR A 3 -13.43 39.18 21.51
N SER A 4 -12.19 39.47 21.88
CA SER A 4 -11.61 40.78 21.52
C SER A 4 -11.26 40.74 20.03
N SER A 5 -12.02 41.48 19.30
CA SER A 5 -11.94 41.81 17.89
C SER A 5 -10.49 42.12 17.44
N ILE A 6 -10.10 41.48 16.37
CA ILE A 6 -8.93 41.82 15.53
C ILE A 6 -9.26 43.08 14.67
N ASN A 7 -10.31 43.81 15.02
CA ASN A 7 -10.88 44.89 14.20
C ASN A 7 -10.16 46.26 14.28
N ASP A 8 -8.99 46.35 14.94
CA ASP A 8 -8.34 47.66 15.15
C ASP A 8 -6.98 47.85 14.44
N ILE A 9 -6.68 47.09 13.40
CA ILE A 9 -5.47 47.34 12.63
C ILE A 9 -5.86 47.81 11.21
N GLY A 10 -6.06 49.11 11.06
CA GLY A 10 -6.25 49.80 9.77
C GLY A 10 -4.95 49.81 8.96
N ILE A 11 -4.66 48.75 8.26
CA ILE A 11 -3.52 48.63 7.34
C ILE A 11 -4.07 48.28 5.96
N GLY A 12 -3.64 49.00 4.94
CA GLY A 12 -3.91 48.70 3.53
C GLY A 12 -3.43 47.31 3.16
N THR A 13 -4.30 46.33 3.27
CA THR A 13 -4.00 44.92 3.35
C THR A 13 -3.74 44.33 1.96
N LYS A 14 -2.50 43.95 1.67
CA LYS A 14 -2.22 42.99 0.61
C LYS A 14 -2.76 41.62 1.05
N CYS A 15 -3.60 41.01 0.21
CA CYS A 15 -4.08 39.62 0.44
C CYS A 15 -2.90 38.67 0.53
N PRO A 16 -2.89 37.74 1.51
CA PRO A 16 -1.81 36.76 1.64
C PRO A 16 -1.68 35.92 0.38
N LYS A 17 -0.43 35.67 -0.06
CA LYS A 17 -0.20 34.78 -1.19
C LYS A 17 -0.62 33.38 -0.84
N ARG A 18 -1.25 32.72 -1.81
CA ARG A 18 -1.68 31.33 -1.73
C ARG A 18 -0.76 30.47 -2.56
N VAL A 19 -0.52 29.26 -2.09
CA VAL A 19 0.24 28.22 -2.80
C VAL A 19 -0.53 26.90 -2.78
N TRP A 20 -0.38 26.12 -3.82
CA TRP A 20 -0.82 24.74 -3.83
C TRP A 20 0.24 23.86 -3.15
N LEU A 21 -0.16 23.00 -2.22
CA LEU A 21 0.68 21.95 -1.64
C LEU A 21 0.16 20.60 -2.16
N VAL A 22 0.73 20.13 -3.26
CA VAL A 22 0.23 18.94 -3.94
C VAL A 22 1.05 17.72 -3.55
N TYR A 23 0.40 16.70 -2.97
CA TYR A 23 1.10 15.48 -2.58
C TYR A 23 0.74 14.27 -3.44
N ALA A 24 1.76 13.45 -3.71
CA ALA A 24 1.62 12.10 -4.25
C ALA A 24 2.27 11.11 -3.28
N SER A 25 1.48 10.20 -2.70
CA SER A 25 1.93 9.36 -1.60
C SER A 25 1.28 7.97 -1.63
N GLN A 26 2.09 6.94 -1.36
CA GLN A 26 1.61 5.57 -1.16
C GLN A 26 1.25 5.30 0.31
N THR A 27 1.99 5.90 1.24
CA THR A 27 1.96 5.60 2.68
C THR A 27 1.56 6.80 3.53
N GLY A 28 1.09 7.89 2.93
CA GLY A 28 0.71 9.13 3.64
C GLY A 28 1.89 10.00 4.09
N LYS A 29 3.15 9.60 3.91
CA LYS A 29 4.32 10.39 4.33
C LYS A 29 4.40 11.75 3.61
N SER A 30 4.15 11.79 2.29
CA SER A 30 4.16 13.05 1.52
C SER A 30 3.04 13.99 1.97
N GLU A 31 1.87 13.46 2.30
CA GLU A 31 0.76 14.25 2.87
C GLU A 31 1.17 14.90 4.19
N ARG A 32 1.73 14.11 5.13
CA ARG A 32 2.20 14.63 6.41
C ARG A 32 3.24 15.73 6.25
N LEU A 33 4.15 15.58 5.29
CA LEU A 33 5.14 16.61 4.99
C LEU A 33 4.50 17.89 4.42
N CYS A 34 3.44 17.76 3.62
CA CYS A 34 2.66 18.93 3.17
C CYS A 34 2.04 19.71 4.34
N TYR A 35 1.57 19.03 5.39
CA TYR A 35 1.10 19.72 6.60
C TYR A 35 2.25 20.40 7.37
N GLU A 36 3.45 19.85 7.36
CA GLU A 36 4.63 20.50 7.94
C GLU A 36 5.01 21.75 7.12
N ILE A 37 5.05 21.65 5.79
CA ILE A 37 5.27 22.78 4.90
C ILE A 37 4.20 23.86 5.13
N ARG A 38 2.94 23.49 5.30
CA ARG A 38 1.85 24.42 5.60
C ARG A 38 2.12 25.21 6.88
N ASN A 39 2.55 24.55 7.94
CA ASN A 39 2.87 25.22 9.21
C ASN A 39 4.06 26.17 9.07
N GLU A 40 5.09 25.75 8.33
CA GLU A 40 6.26 26.59 8.05
C GLU A 40 5.92 27.82 7.21
N LEU A 41 5.11 27.66 6.18
CA LEU A 41 4.66 28.77 5.34
C LEU A 41 3.69 29.71 6.07
N TRP A 42 2.85 29.15 6.94
CA TRP A 42 1.98 29.95 7.80
C TRP A 42 2.78 30.92 8.67
N SER A 43 3.93 30.50 9.20
CA SER A 43 4.80 31.37 10.01
C SER A 43 5.33 32.62 9.29
N ILE A 44 5.23 32.65 7.97
CA ILE A 44 5.60 33.80 7.12
C ILE A 44 4.39 34.43 6.41
N GLY A 45 3.17 34.10 6.82
CA GLY A 45 1.94 34.65 6.25
C GLY A 45 1.58 34.13 4.86
N VAL A 46 2.12 32.98 4.44
CA VAL A 46 1.75 32.31 3.18
C VAL A 46 0.81 31.16 3.48
N VAL A 47 -0.31 31.10 2.76
CA VAL A 47 -1.35 30.08 2.96
C VAL A 47 -1.20 28.97 1.94
N GLY A 48 -0.97 27.75 2.44
CA GLY A 48 -0.91 26.53 1.63
C GLY A 48 -1.98 25.54 2.05
N TYR A 49 -2.56 24.83 1.07
CA TYR A 49 -3.55 23.77 1.31
C TYR A 49 -3.01 22.44 0.81
N PRO A 50 -2.74 21.49 1.70
CA PRO A 50 -2.39 20.13 1.31
C PRO A 50 -3.52 19.51 0.48
N THR A 51 -3.21 19.10 -0.74
CA THR A 51 -4.17 18.62 -1.74
C THR A 51 -3.60 17.36 -2.37
N SER A 52 -4.40 16.28 -2.49
CA SER A 52 -3.94 15.11 -3.22
C SER A 52 -3.76 15.41 -4.71
N ILE A 53 -2.83 14.74 -5.36
CA ILE A 53 -2.60 14.96 -6.79
C ILE A 53 -3.81 14.55 -7.63
N GLU A 54 -4.63 13.60 -7.17
CA GLU A 54 -5.90 13.23 -7.81
C GLU A 54 -6.89 14.38 -7.81
N ALA A 55 -7.07 15.06 -6.66
CA ALA A 55 -7.95 16.23 -6.56
C ALA A 55 -7.39 17.44 -7.34
N PHE A 56 -6.07 17.55 -7.41
CA PHE A 56 -5.40 18.60 -8.17
C PHE A 56 -5.48 18.38 -9.70
N GLU A 57 -5.65 17.16 -10.16
CA GLU A 57 -5.65 16.79 -11.58
C GLU A 57 -6.66 17.60 -12.40
N ASP A 58 -7.90 17.65 -11.98
CA ASP A 58 -8.96 18.35 -12.71
C ASP A 58 -8.76 19.87 -12.71
N VAL A 59 -8.25 20.42 -11.63
CA VAL A 59 -7.91 21.85 -11.52
C VAL A 59 -6.79 22.20 -12.50
N PHE A 60 -5.74 21.40 -12.51
CA PHE A 60 -4.57 21.61 -13.36
C PHE A 60 -4.94 21.53 -14.84
N PHE A 61 -5.57 20.44 -15.28
CA PHE A 61 -5.93 20.27 -16.67
C PHE A 61 -7.05 21.21 -17.10
N GLY A 62 -8.04 21.50 -16.23
CA GLY A 62 -9.09 22.46 -16.50
C GLY A 62 -8.56 23.88 -16.79
N TYR A 63 -7.52 24.31 -16.05
CA TYR A 63 -6.88 25.60 -16.26
C TYR A 63 -6.10 25.68 -17.57
N PHE A 64 -5.35 24.64 -17.93
CA PHE A 64 -4.44 24.67 -19.08
C PHE A 64 -5.06 24.15 -20.39
N GLU A 65 -6.13 23.36 -20.34
CA GLU A 65 -6.84 22.85 -21.54
C GLU A 65 -7.96 23.79 -22.03
N SER A 66 -8.40 24.77 -21.22
CA SER A 66 -9.42 25.73 -21.62
C SER A 66 -8.93 26.62 -22.76
N LYS A 67 -9.44 26.37 -23.98
CA LYS A 67 -8.94 26.98 -25.24
C LYS A 67 -9.36 28.45 -25.45
N ASN A 68 -10.37 28.96 -24.76
CA ASN A 68 -11.07 30.18 -25.20
C ASN A 68 -11.06 31.38 -24.24
N GLU A 69 -10.68 31.20 -23.00
CA GLU A 69 -10.55 32.34 -22.07
C GLU A 69 -9.38 32.07 -21.11
N LYS A 70 -8.25 32.76 -21.35
CA LYS A 70 -7.24 32.84 -20.30
C LYS A 70 -7.88 33.51 -19.09
N PRO A 71 -8.04 32.83 -17.96
CA PRO A 71 -8.48 33.53 -16.77
C PRO A 71 -7.47 34.64 -16.47
N ASN A 72 -7.93 35.84 -16.19
CA ASN A 72 -7.08 36.98 -15.79
C ASN A 72 -6.36 36.75 -14.44
N VAL A 73 -6.39 35.56 -13.93
CA VAL A 73 -5.83 35.17 -12.64
C VAL A 73 -4.58 34.30 -12.88
N GLU A 74 -3.45 34.72 -12.36
CA GLU A 74 -2.21 33.95 -12.36
C GLU A 74 -2.40 32.68 -11.55
N PHE A 75 -1.95 31.50 -12.10
CA PHE A 75 -2.01 30.23 -11.37
C PHE A 75 -1.04 30.30 -10.19
N PRO A 76 -1.48 29.97 -8.96
CA PRO A 76 -0.62 30.04 -7.79
C PRO A 76 0.60 29.14 -7.89
N LEU A 77 1.71 29.51 -7.21
CA LEU A 77 2.87 28.64 -7.05
C LEU A 77 2.43 27.26 -6.56
N THR A 78 2.85 26.22 -7.26
CA THR A 78 2.56 24.84 -6.91
C THR A 78 3.80 24.15 -6.34
N ILE A 79 3.66 23.65 -5.13
CA ILE A 79 4.69 22.92 -4.40
C ILE A 79 4.31 21.44 -4.44
N PHE A 80 5.03 20.64 -5.20
CA PHE A 80 4.82 19.21 -5.28
C PHE A 80 5.66 18.47 -4.23
N VAL A 81 5.03 17.59 -3.47
CA VAL A 81 5.68 16.65 -2.55
C VAL A 81 5.38 15.23 -3.02
N VAL A 82 6.33 14.59 -3.67
CA VAL A 82 6.09 13.35 -4.39
C VAL A 82 7.01 12.23 -3.90
N SER A 83 6.44 11.09 -3.54
CA SER A 83 7.20 9.89 -3.20
C SER A 83 7.52 9.06 -4.45
N THR A 84 8.58 8.29 -4.35
CA THR A 84 8.94 7.26 -5.33
C THR A 84 8.70 5.90 -4.70
N THR A 85 7.95 5.02 -5.38
CA THR A 85 7.57 3.71 -4.88
C THR A 85 8.25 2.58 -5.65
N GLY A 86 8.34 1.41 -5.04
CA GLY A 86 8.78 0.18 -5.68
C GLY A 86 10.07 0.33 -6.52
N GLN A 87 9.98 0.07 -7.80
CA GLN A 87 11.09 0.10 -8.75
C GLN A 87 11.34 1.48 -9.39
N GLY A 88 10.91 2.55 -8.74
CA GLY A 88 10.96 3.91 -9.28
C GLY A 88 9.62 4.34 -9.89
N ASP A 89 8.55 3.69 -9.45
CA ASP A 89 7.19 3.94 -9.91
C ASP A 89 6.58 5.16 -9.22
N VAL A 90 5.57 5.75 -9.87
CA VAL A 90 4.75 6.79 -9.26
C VAL A 90 3.81 6.15 -8.23
N PRO A 91 3.43 6.85 -7.15
CA PRO A 91 2.41 6.38 -6.22
C PRO A 91 1.07 6.13 -6.91
N ASP A 92 0.27 5.21 -6.36
CA ASP A 92 -1.02 4.80 -6.94
C ASP A 92 -1.95 6.00 -7.18
N ASN A 93 -1.98 6.96 -6.26
CA ASN A 93 -2.78 8.18 -6.39
C ASN A 93 -2.26 9.17 -7.45
N MET A 94 -1.08 8.96 -8.04
CA MET A 94 -0.53 9.79 -9.10
C MET A 94 -0.70 9.17 -10.51
N ILE A 95 -1.13 7.91 -10.61
CA ILE A 95 -1.16 7.16 -11.88
C ILE A 95 -2.07 7.86 -12.90
N SER A 96 -3.26 8.31 -12.51
CA SER A 96 -4.21 9.01 -13.38
C SER A 96 -3.61 10.29 -13.93
N PHE A 97 -3.15 11.17 -13.04
CA PHE A 97 -2.48 12.42 -13.41
C PHE A 97 -1.31 12.19 -14.34
N TRP A 98 -0.46 11.19 -14.03
CA TRP A 98 0.73 10.87 -14.80
C TRP A 98 0.40 10.42 -16.21
N ASN A 99 -0.57 9.53 -16.36
CA ASN A 99 -1.02 9.03 -17.67
C ASN A 99 -1.61 10.17 -18.51
N ARG A 100 -2.49 11.00 -17.93
CA ARG A 100 -3.08 12.14 -18.63
C ARG A 100 -2.02 13.17 -19.01
N PHE A 101 -1.04 13.42 -18.13
CA PHE A 101 0.05 14.36 -18.37
C PHE A 101 0.98 13.91 -19.50
N LEU A 102 1.22 12.60 -19.65
CA LEU A 102 2.05 12.04 -20.75
C LEU A 102 1.29 11.90 -22.06
N LEU A 103 -0.01 11.56 -22.02
CA LEU A 103 -0.84 11.34 -23.23
C LEU A 103 -1.24 12.64 -23.92
N ASN A 104 -1.38 13.70 -23.16
CA ASN A 104 -1.61 15.01 -23.76
C ASN A 104 -0.34 15.45 -24.47
N ASN A 105 -0.40 15.50 -25.81
CA ASN A 105 0.61 16.17 -26.65
C ASN A 105 0.57 17.68 -26.34
N MET A 106 0.91 18.04 -25.08
CA MET A 106 0.96 19.41 -24.64
C MET A 106 1.96 20.18 -25.49
N ASN A 107 1.51 21.28 -26.05
CA ASN A 107 2.40 22.19 -26.77
C ASN A 107 3.47 22.69 -25.78
N THR A 108 4.75 22.66 -26.18
CA THR A 108 5.92 23.03 -25.37
C THR A 108 5.88 24.44 -24.78
N LYS A 109 4.81 25.21 -25.04
CA LYS A 109 4.62 26.57 -24.53
C LYS A 109 3.42 26.72 -23.57
N LEU A 110 2.72 25.61 -23.28
CA LEU A 110 1.45 25.67 -22.57
C LEU A 110 1.63 26.09 -21.09
N LEU A 111 2.72 25.67 -20.45
CA LEU A 111 2.98 25.89 -19.04
C LEU A 111 3.88 27.13 -18.73
N LYS A 112 4.07 28.07 -19.65
CA LYS A 112 4.95 29.25 -19.46
C LYS A 112 4.62 30.10 -18.23
N THR A 113 3.36 30.10 -17.80
CA THR A 113 2.89 30.85 -16.64
C THR A 113 2.79 29.97 -15.39
N PHE A 114 3.15 28.69 -15.49
CA PHE A 114 3.07 27.78 -14.37
C PHE A 114 4.36 27.80 -13.56
N ASN A 115 4.24 28.27 -12.32
CA ASN A 115 5.34 28.36 -11.37
C ASN A 115 5.28 27.14 -10.43
N PHE A 116 6.42 26.45 -10.24
CA PHE A 116 6.47 25.28 -9.39
C PHE A 116 7.78 25.15 -8.61
N THR A 117 7.77 24.29 -7.61
CA THR A 117 8.92 23.66 -6.98
C THR A 117 8.55 22.24 -6.57
N ILE A 118 9.55 21.38 -6.36
CA ILE A 118 9.35 19.97 -6.04
C ILE A 118 10.19 19.58 -4.83
N PHE A 119 9.59 18.83 -3.91
CA PHE A 119 10.32 18.05 -2.92
C PHE A 119 10.06 16.56 -3.18
N GLY A 120 11.10 15.82 -3.57
CA GLY A 120 11.05 14.39 -3.79
C GLY A 120 11.30 13.63 -2.50
N MET A 121 10.57 12.54 -2.30
CA MET A 121 10.77 11.61 -1.18
C MET A 121 11.20 10.26 -1.75
N GLY A 122 12.43 9.87 -1.49
CA GLY A 122 13.04 8.64 -1.99
C GLY A 122 13.95 7.99 -0.97
N ASP A 123 14.60 6.92 -1.40
CA ASP A 123 15.52 6.14 -0.59
C ASP A 123 16.66 5.65 -1.49
N ARG A 124 17.91 6.02 -1.17
CA ARG A 124 19.12 5.64 -1.95
C ARG A 124 19.44 4.15 -1.87
N CYS A 125 18.91 3.44 -0.88
CA CYS A 125 19.07 1.98 -0.81
C CYS A 125 18.54 1.25 -2.06
N PHE A 126 17.58 1.85 -2.81
CA PHE A 126 17.08 1.31 -4.08
C PHE A 126 17.98 1.61 -5.29
N GLY A 127 19.12 2.28 -5.07
CA GLY A 127 20.08 2.65 -6.10
C GLY A 127 19.83 4.03 -6.72
N ASN A 128 20.92 4.67 -7.18
CA ASN A 128 20.91 6.05 -7.69
C ASN A 128 19.96 6.26 -8.90
N SER A 129 19.76 5.24 -9.72
CA SER A 129 18.86 5.33 -10.89
C SER A 129 17.38 5.45 -10.51
N ARG A 130 16.99 4.92 -9.34
CA ARG A 130 15.62 4.94 -8.83
C ARG A 130 15.38 6.02 -7.78
N PHE A 131 16.44 6.49 -7.15
CA PHE A 131 16.37 7.53 -6.14
C PHE A 131 15.62 8.75 -6.64
N ASN A 132 14.49 9.06 -6.01
CA ASN A 132 13.61 10.17 -6.36
C ASN A 132 13.20 10.21 -7.86
N LEU A 133 13.01 9.04 -8.49
CA LEU A 133 12.76 8.96 -9.93
C LEU A 133 11.43 9.63 -10.33
N THR A 134 10.40 9.55 -9.50
CA THR A 134 9.12 10.25 -9.71
C THR A 134 9.32 11.77 -9.78
N ALA A 135 10.02 12.34 -8.80
CA ALA A 135 10.32 13.78 -8.75
C ALA A 135 11.17 14.22 -9.96
N ARG A 136 12.19 13.42 -10.33
CA ARG A 136 13.03 13.70 -11.51
C ARG A 136 12.23 13.71 -12.81
N LYS A 137 11.36 12.72 -13.00
CA LYS A 137 10.51 12.64 -14.20
C LYS A 137 9.52 13.79 -14.25
N LEU A 138 8.85 14.10 -13.12
CA LEU A 138 7.89 15.20 -13.04
C LEU A 138 8.55 16.54 -13.36
N ARG A 139 9.70 16.83 -12.73
CA ARG A 139 10.48 18.04 -13.00
C ARG A 139 10.86 18.17 -14.47
N HIS A 140 11.45 17.10 -15.02
CA HIS A 140 11.86 17.10 -16.43
C HIS A 140 10.69 17.37 -17.36
N SER A 141 9.54 16.76 -17.13
CA SER A 141 8.35 16.94 -17.95
C SER A 141 7.77 18.36 -17.82
N LEU A 142 7.66 18.90 -16.58
CA LEU A 142 7.19 20.29 -16.36
C LEU A 142 8.08 21.31 -17.08
N LEU A 143 9.40 21.19 -16.95
CA LEU A 143 10.35 22.07 -17.63
C LEU A 143 10.27 21.92 -19.16
N SER A 144 10.08 20.71 -19.69
CA SER A 144 9.94 20.48 -21.13
C SER A 144 8.69 21.14 -21.72
N PHE A 145 7.64 21.30 -20.92
CA PHE A 145 6.42 22.02 -21.30
C PHE A 145 6.48 23.55 -21.01
N GLY A 146 7.63 24.04 -20.57
CA GLY A 146 7.90 25.46 -20.40
C GLY A 146 7.56 26.03 -19.02
N ALA A 147 7.24 25.18 -18.02
CA ALA A 147 7.02 25.62 -16.64
C ALA A 147 8.28 26.22 -16.00
N VAL A 148 8.10 27.12 -15.04
CA VAL A 148 9.20 27.86 -14.38
C VAL A 148 9.39 27.33 -12.97
N GLU A 149 10.60 26.80 -12.70
CA GLU A 149 11.00 26.36 -11.36
C GLU A 149 11.41 27.59 -10.54
N GLN A 150 10.62 27.93 -9.51
CA GLN A 150 10.87 29.13 -8.69
C GLN A 150 11.93 28.93 -7.62
N VAL A 151 12.01 27.72 -7.07
CA VAL A 151 13.01 27.33 -6.08
C VAL A 151 13.58 26.00 -6.51
N PRO A 152 14.90 25.79 -6.44
CA PRO A 152 15.51 24.50 -6.74
C PRO A 152 14.85 23.38 -5.95
N TRP A 153 14.66 22.24 -6.60
CA TRP A 153 14.07 21.06 -6.00
C TRP A 153 14.86 20.51 -4.82
N GLY A 154 14.17 19.89 -3.84
CA GLY A 154 14.77 19.10 -2.78
C GLY A 154 14.62 17.61 -3.07
N LEU A 155 15.60 16.80 -2.68
CA LEU A 155 15.61 15.34 -2.88
C LEU A 155 15.84 14.64 -1.54
N GLY A 156 14.78 14.46 -0.75
CA GLY A 156 14.83 13.77 0.53
C GLY A 156 15.23 12.31 0.39
N ASP A 157 16.02 11.83 1.36
CA ASP A 157 16.56 10.48 1.41
C ASP A 157 16.23 9.81 2.74
N GLU A 158 15.43 8.75 2.71
CA GLU A 158 15.08 7.97 3.91
C GLU A 158 16.31 7.26 4.53
N SER A 159 17.37 7.04 3.76
CA SER A 159 18.62 6.41 4.22
C SER A 159 19.63 7.39 4.79
N HIS A 160 19.33 8.69 4.78
CA HIS A 160 20.17 9.69 5.43
C HIS A 160 20.10 9.53 6.97
N ASP A 161 21.14 9.89 7.72
CA ASP A 161 21.18 9.79 9.19
C ASP A 161 19.99 10.50 9.86
N PHE A 162 19.49 11.58 9.27
CA PHE A 162 18.28 12.29 9.69
C PHE A 162 17.10 12.06 8.74
N GLY A 163 17.06 10.92 8.05
CA GLY A 163 16.00 10.63 7.08
C GLY A 163 15.78 11.78 6.11
N ILE A 164 14.54 12.00 5.71
CA ILE A 164 14.18 13.11 4.80
C ILE A 164 14.47 14.50 5.37
N LEU A 165 14.56 14.66 6.71
CA LEU A 165 14.79 15.94 7.36
C LEU A 165 16.18 16.53 7.08
N GLY A 166 17.15 15.67 6.68
CA GLY A 166 18.46 16.12 6.27
C GLY A 166 18.41 17.11 5.11
N GLU A 167 17.60 16.83 4.11
CA GLU A 167 17.40 17.66 2.91
C GLU A 167 16.21 18.62 3.03
N PHE A 168 15.21 18.25 3.82
CA PHE A 168 13.98 19.04 3.96
C PHE A 168 14.23 20.40 4.63
N ASP A 169 14.96 20.44 5.74
CA ASP A 169 15.18 21.66 6.50
C ASP A 169 15.95 22.74 5.72
N PRO A 170 17.05 22.42 4.98
CA PRO A 170 17.66 23.39 4.09
C PRO A 170 16.74 23.86 2.96
N TRP A 171 15.99 22.94 2.36
CA TRP A 171 15.10 23.24 1.26
C TRP A 171 13.94 24.15 1.68
N ILE A 172 13.27 23.88 2.79
CA ILE A 172 12.15 24.72 3.29
C ILE A 172 12.65 26.12 3.70
N SER A 173 13.87 26.20 4.24
CA SER A 173 14.49 27.49 4.59
C SER A 173 14.75 28.33 3.34
N ASN A 174 15.24 27.73 2.27
CA ASN A 174 15.43 28.39 0.97
C ASN A 174 14.10 28.80 0.35
N LEU A 175 13.08 27.94 0.40
CA LEU A 175 11.72 28.28 -0.06
C LEU A 175 11.15 29.50 0.67
N LYS A 176 11.27 29.54 2.00
CA LYS A 176 10.81 30.67 2.80
C LYS A 176 11.57 31.97 2.47
N ALA A 177 12.89 31.89 2.26
CA ALA A 177 13.71 33.05 1.87
C ALA A 177 13.26 33.60 0.51
N THR A 178 13.15 32.74 -0.51
CA THR A 178 12.72 33.13 -1.86
C THR A 178 11.31 33.74 -1.86
N LEU A 179 10.36 33.18 -1.09
CA LEU A 179 9.01 33.72 -0.97
C LEU A 179 9.00 35.10 -0.30
N LYS A 180 9.89 35.36 0.65
CA LYS A 180 10.07 36.67 1.28
C LYS A 180 10.63 37.68 0.30
N GLU A 181 11.70 37.35 -0.41
CA GLU A 181 12.34 38.22 -1.40
C GLU A 181 11.38 38.64 -2.52
N ASN A 182 10.55 37.74 -2.99
CA ASN A 182 9.54 37.98 -4.02
C ASN A 182 8.36 38.84 -3.54
N GLY A 183 8.43 39.44 -2.35
CA GLY A 183 7.37 40.27 -1.79
C GLY A 183 6.07 39.48 -1.52
N SER A 184 6.20 38.19 -1.30
CA SER A 184 5.09 37.25 -1.15
C SER A 184 4.60 37.12 0.30
N TYR A 185 5.10 37.94 1.19
CA TYR A 185 4.77 37.87 2.61
C TYR A 185 4.01 39.08 3.11
N ILE A 186 3.32 38.94 4.21
CA ILE A 186 2.61 40.02 4.93
C ILE A 186 3.63 40.75 5.81
N GLY A 187 3.49 42.07 6.00
CA GLY A 187 4.42 42.90 6.78
C GLY A 187 4.71 42.34 8.18
N ASP A 188 5.90 42.66 8.70
CA ASP A 188 6.47 42.07 9.93
C ASP A 188 5.56 42.16 11.18
N GLU A 189 4.69 43.16 11.30
CA GLU A 189 3.74 43.31 12.42
C GLU A 189 2.66 42.22 12.42
N LEU A 190 2.16 41.81 11.25
CA LEU A 190 1.23 40.69 11.11
C LEU A 190 1.91 39.32 11.30
N ILE A 191 3.16 39.24 10.89
CA ILE A 191 3.95 37.99 11.10
C ILE A 191 4.07 37.64 12.58
N MET A 192 4.20 38.59 13.47
CA MET A 192 4.21 38.37 14.91
C MET A 192 2.92 37.68 15.40
N ALA A 193 1.78 38.11 14.92
CA ALA A 193 0.48 37.52 15.25
C ALA A 193 0.31 36.07 14.67
N PHE A 194 1.02 35.74 13.57
CA PHE A 194 0.99 34.44 12.95
C PHE A 194 1.98 33.44 13.57
N LYS A 195 3.15 33.91 14.02
CA LYS A 195 4.16 33.05 14.68
C LYS A 195 3.62 32.37 15.93
N GLU A 196 2.69 33.03 16.63
CA GLU A 196 2.11 32.52 17.87
C GLU A 196 0.89 31.61 17.65
N LYS A 197 0.29 31.60 16.45
CA LYS A 197 -0.93 30.83 16.14
C LYS A 197 -0.64 29.70 15.17
N LEU A 198 -1.14 28.52 15.46
CA LEU A 198 -1.18 27.44 14.47
C LEU A 198 -2.20 27.76 13.37
N PRO A 199 -1.98 27.27 12.14
CA PRO A 199 -3.01 27.34 11.11
C PRO A 199 -4.29 26.63 11.59
N PRO A 200 -5.48 27.06 11.15
CA PRO A 200 -6.72 26.41 11.51
C PRO A 200 -6.69 24.93 11.18
N TYR A 201 -7.20 24.10 12.08
CA TYR A 201 -7.33 22.66 11.83
C TYR A 201 -8.29 22.39 10.69
N ARG A 202 -8.05 21.30 9.94
CA ARG A 202 -8.91 20.88 8.83
C ARG A 202 -10.25 20.35 9.33
N TYR A 203 -10.22 19.59 10.43
CA TYR A 203 -11.39 18.91 10.97
C TYR A 203 -11.77 19.48 12.33
N VAL A 204 -13.06 19.52 12.61
CA VAL A 204 -13.62 19.83 13.91
C VAL A 204 -14.59 18.74 14.32
N CYS A 205 -14.58 18.41 15.63
CA CYS A 205 -15.49 17.48 16.24
C CYS A 205 -16.66 18.20 16.88
N ASN A 206 -17.86 17.78 16.53
CA ASN A 206 -19.10 18.22 17.19
C ASN A 206 -19.55 17.09 18.13
N ILE A 207 -19.48 17.33 19.44
CA ILE A 207 -19.96 16.38 20.45
C ILE A 207 -21.50 16.46 20.47
N LEU A 208 -22.17 15.31 20.42
CA LEU A 208 -23.62 15.19 20.44
C LEU A 208 -24.03 14.80 21.89
N GLU A 209 -24.26 15.80 22.74
CA GLU A 209 -24.43 15.65 24.19
C GLU A 209 -25.67 14.84 24.63
N ASP A 210 -26.68 14.72 23.76
CA ASP A 210 -27.97 14.09 24.12
C ASP A 210 -28.06 12.59 23.77
N GLU A 211 -27.01 12.00 23.20
CA GLU A 211 -27.03 10.62 22.74
C GLU A 211 -25.95 9.76 23.44
N LEU A 212 -26.18 9.43 24.73
CA LEU A 212 -25.47 8.29 25.35
C LEU A 212 -26.13 7.01 24.82
N LEU A 213 -25.36 6.17 24.15
CA LEU A 213 -25.85 4.88 23.69
C LEU A 213 -26.01 3.92 24.86
N ASP A 214 -27.15 3.21 24.90
CA ASP A 214 -27.39 2.13 25.86
C ASP A 214 -26.41 0.96 25.58
N GLU A 215 -25.96 0.23 26.61
CA GLU A 215 -25.03 -0.91 26.52
C GLU A 215 -25.42 -1.97 25.47
N LYS A 216 -26.72 -2.08 25.13
CA LYS A 216 -27.23 -2.97 24.08
C LYS A 216 -27.07 -2.41 22.66
N GLU A 217 -26.90 -1.11 22.52
CA GLU A 217 -26.65 -0.45 21.24
C GLU A 217 -25.15 -0.46 20.89
N GLU A 218 -24.22 -0.57 21.87
CA GLU A 218 -22.77 -0.64 21.66
C GLU A 218 -22.38 -1.76 20.68
N LEU A 219 -22.92 -2.95 20.81
CA LEU A 219 -22.69 -4.06 19.88
C LEU A 219 -23.32 -3.84 18.49
N ARG A 220 -24.48 -3.14 18.45
CA ARG A 220 -25.09 -2.73 17.18
C ARG A 220 -24.27 -1.67 16.47
N ASP A 221 -23.69 -0.73 17.19
CA ASP A 221 -22.93 0.36 16.61
C ASP A 221 -21.60 -0.09 16.01
N VAL A 222 -20.93 -1.09 16.56
CA VAL A 222 -19.74 -1.70 15.94
C VAL A 222 -20.12 -2.32 14.57
N ILE A 223 -21.27 -2.99 14.47
CA ILE A 223 -21.76 -3.59 13.20
C ILE A 223 -22.28 -2.53 12.24
N ILE A 224 -22.99 -1.52 12.74
CA ILE A 224 -23.49 -0.39 11.94
C ILE A 224 -22.31 0.44 11.42
N ASP A 225 -21.27 0.61 12.21
CA ASP A 225 -20.05 1.34 11.85
C ASP A 225 -19.25 0.61 10.76
N GLN A 226 -19.15 -0.71 10.80
CA GLN A 226 -18.57 -1.47 9.68
C GLN A 226 -19.33 -1.22 8.38
N LYS A 227 -20.67 -1.20 8.42
CA LYS A 227 -21.50 -0.92 7.25
C LYS A 227 -21.29 0.49 6.76
N LYS A 228 -21.25 1.48 7.65
CA LYS A 228 -20.96 2.87 7.31
C LYS A 228 -19.54 3.03 6.72
N HIS A 229 -18.55 2.32 7.26
CA HIS A 229 -17.20 2.32 6.72
C HIS A 229 -17.13 1.67 5.33
N ILE A 230 -17.83 0.55 5.12
CA ILE A 230 -17.96 -0.08 3.80
C ILE A 230 -18.65 0.86 2.81
N ASP A 231 -19.72 1.52 3.22
CA ASP A 231 -20.45 2.48 2.37
C ASP A 231 -19.55 3.70 2.06
N TYR A 232 -18.78 4.17 3.01
CA TYR A 232 -17.76 5.21 2.80
C TYR A 232 -16.70 4.77 1.79
N LEU A 233 -16.16 3.54 1.90
CA LEU A 233 -15.20 3.01 0.93
C LEU A 233 -15.82 2.87 -0.46
N LYS A 234 -17.10 2.46 -0.56
CA LYS A 234 -17.84 2.39 -1.84
C LYS A 234 -18.02 3.78 -2.48
N MET A 235 -18.32 4.80 -1.68
CA MET A 235 -18.37 6.19 -2.17
C MET A 235 -17.04 6.63 -2.77
N ASN A 236 -15.94 6.14 -2.24
CA ASN A 236 -14.57 6.35 -2.75
C ASN A 236 -14.13 5.31 -3.80
N LYS A 237 -15.06 4.60 -4.44
CA LYS A 237 -14.80 3.57 -5.45
C LYS A 237 -13.98 2.37 -4.95
N ILE A 238 -13.92 2.13 -3.64
CA ILE A 238 -13.28 0.98 -3.03
C ILE A 238 -14.35 -0.05 -2.67
N ASN A 239 -14.24 -1.25 -3.24
CA ASN A 239 -15.13 -2.36 -2.88
C ASN A 239 -14.66 -2.98 -1.56
N GLY A 240 -15.13 -2.45 -0.45
CA GLY A 240 -14.91 -3.01 0.88
C GLY A 240 -15.68 -4.31 1.07
N ILE A 241 -15.01 -5.33 1.57
CA ILE A 241 -15.55 -6.68 1.80
C ILE A 241 -15.24 -7.08 3.23
N THR A 242 -16.21 -7.66 3.94
CA THR A 242 -15.99 -8.24 5.26
C THR A 242 -15.52 -9.68 5.19
N THR A 243 -14.52 -10.01 5.98
CA THR A 243 -13.98 -11.36 6.08
C THR A 243 -13.81 -11.76 7.54
N ARG A 244 -13.74 -13.05 7.80
CA ARG A 244 -13.43 -13.60 9.11
C ARG A 244 -12.31 -14.63 9.00
N ILE A 245 -11.38 -14.62 9.95
CA ILE A 245 -10.32 -15.62 9.99
C ILE A 245 -10.93 -16.98 10.34
N SER A 246 -10.69 -17.96 9.48
CA SER A 246 -11.12 -19.34 9.69
C SER A 246 -10.02 -20.21 10.30
N ARG A 247 -8.76 -19.94 9.97
CA ARG A 247 -7.62 -20.73 10.51
C ARG A 247 -6.32 -19.95 10.42
N ILE A 248 -5.45 -20.12 11.44
CA ILE A 248 -4.06 -19.67 11.43
C ILE A 248 -3.15 -20.91 11.60
N ILE A 249 -2.21 -21.08 10.68
CA ILE A 249 -1.22 -22.16 10.73
C ILE A 249 0.14 -21.49 10.98
N CYS A 250 0.78 -21.86 12.10
CA CYS A 250 2.12 -21.39 12.42
C CYS A 250 3.15 -22.41 11.91
N ASN A 251 4.24 -21.95 11.36
CA ASN A 251 5.38 -22.80 11.03
C ASN A 251 6.36 -22.82 12.21
N ASN A 252 6.01 -23.55 13.26
CA ASN A 252 6.74 -23.57 14.53
C ASN A 252 8.13 -24.23 14.46
N GLU A 253 8.42 -25.03 13.45
CA GLU A 253 9.70 -25.74 13.34
C GLU A 253 10.84 -24.80 12.93
N ALA A 254 10.58 -23.86 12.03
CA ALA A 254 11.56 -22.87 11.61
C ALA A 254 11.90 -21.84 12.71
N GLU A 255 10.98 -21.59 13.64
CA GLU A 255 11.14 -20.63 14.74
C GLU A 255 12.14 -21.10 15.79
N LYS A 256 12.18 -22.42 16.06
CA LYS A 256 12.99 -22.99 17.13
C LYS A 256 14.48 -23.12 16.79
N GLU A 257 14.78 -23.39 15.52
CA GLU A 257 16.14 -23.78 15.11
C GLU A 257 17.00 -22.59 14.61
N PHE A 258 16.39 -21.53 14.04
CA PHE A 258 17.12 -20.49 13.31
C PHE A 258 16.85 -19.04 13.76
N LYS A 259 16.11 -18.79 14.83
CA LYS A 259 15.63 -17.42 15.18
C LYS A 259 15.01 -16.73 13.94
N SER A 260 14.40 -17.48 13.03
CA SER A 260 13.83 -16.97 11.81
C SER A 260 12.46 -16.33 12.10
N LYS A 261 12.09 -15.39 11.25
CA LYS A 261 10.81 -14.67 11.30
C LYS A 261 9.65 -15.67 11.37
N CYS A 262 8.71 -15.41 12.27
CA CYS A 262 7.48 -16.20 12.37
C CYS A 262 6.59 -15.94 11.15
N THR A 263 6.45 -16.94 10.30
CA THR A 263 5.57 -16.85 9.13
C THR A 263 4.27 -17.62 9.41
N LYS A 264 3.13 -16.95 9.20
CA LYS A 264 1.79 -17.53 9.41
C LYS A 264 1.02 -17.63 8.11
N LEU A 265 0.42 -18.79 7.86
CA LEU A 265 -0.59 -18.97 6.81
C LEU A 265 -1.97 -18.71 7.41
N ILE A 266 -2.63 -17.66 6.95
CA ILE A 266 -3.92 -17.21 7.45
C ILE A 266 -4.99 -17.50 6.39
N LYS A 267 -6.01 -18.28 6.77
CA LYS A 267 -7.18 -18.54 5.93
C LYS A 267 -8.33 -17.66 6.36
N MET A 268 -8.89 -16.92 5.42
CA MET A 268 -10.00 -16.00 5.65
C MET A 268 -11.21 -16.44 4.84
N ARG A 269 -12.39 -16.33 5.41
CA ARG A 269 -13.67 -16.56 4.70
C ARG A 269 -14.32 -15.21 4.42
N VAL A 270 -14.65 -14.95 3.16
CA VAL A 270 -15.48 -13.82 2.75
C VAL A 270 -16.91 -14.06 3.18
N LEU A 271 -17.53 -13.10 3.87
CA LEU A 271 -18.85 -13.23 4.47
C LEU A 271 -20.00 -12.81 3.54
N ASN A 272 -19.70 -11.99 2.54
CA ASN A 272 -20.71 -11.46 1.61
C ASN A 272 -20.86 -12.37 0.39
N ASP A 273 -22.12 -12.64 -0.01
CA ASP A 273 -22.45 -13.51 -1.15
C ASP A 273 -22.10 -12.93 -2.54
N SER A 274 -21.75 -11.67 -2.63
CA SER A 274 -21.42 -11.00 -3.89
C SER A 274 -19.96 -11.20 -4.27
N LEU A 275 -19.67 -12.30 -4.90
CA LEU A 275 -18.32 -12.74 -5.31
C LEU A 275 -17.82 -12.20 -6.66
N ASP A 276 -18.39 -11.14 -7.18
CA ASP A 276 -17.69 -10.30 -8.15
C ASP A 276 -16.58 -9.46 -7.46
N SER A 277 -15.99 -10.08 -6.42
CA SER A 277 -15.11 -9.43 -5.44
C SER A 277 -13.73 -9.02 -5.99
N GLY A 278 -13.44 -9.31 -7.26
CA GLY A 278 -12.11 -9.00 -7.81
C GLY A 278 -11.01 -10.00 -7.41
N HIS A 279 -11.32 -11.09 -6.70
CA HIS A 279 -10.37 -12.15 -6.40
C HIS A 279 -9.97 -12.87 -7.69
N ARG A 280 -8.70 -12.75 -8.08
CA ARG A 280 -8.09 -13.40 -9.24
C ARG A 280 -6.68 -13.85 -8.87
N SER A 281 -6.12 -14.76 -9.66
CA SER A 281 -4.71 -15.15 -9.50
C SER A 281 -3.78 -13.96 -9.74
N GLY A 282 -2.80 -13.75 -8.83
CA GLY A 282 -1.90 -12.61 -8.87
C GLY A 282 -2.50 -11.29 -8.33
N THR A 283 -3.64 -11.34 -7.63
CA THR A 283 -4.17 -10.17 -6.90
C THR A 283 -3.55 -10.05 -5.51
N TYR A 284 -3.67 -8.87 -4.95
CA TYR A 284 -3.40 -8.61 -3.54
C TYR A 284 -4.64 -8.08 -2.84
N VAL A 285 -4.64 -8.24 -1.54
CA VAL A 285 -5.69 -7.75 -0.66
C VAL A 285 -5.14 -6.64 0.22
N SER A 286 -5.85 -5.54 0.28
CA SER A 286 -5.63 -4.46 1.24
C SER A 286 -6.43 -4.74 2.49
N ILE A 287 -5.77 -4.75 3.66
CA ILE A 287 -6.37 -5.07 4.96
C ILE A 287 -6.30 -3.84 5.85
N TRP A 288 -7.43 -3.45 6.43
CA TRP A 288 -7.53 -2.39 7.45
C TRP A 288 -7.40 -3.00 8.85
N PRO A 289 -6.24 -2.86 9.52
CA PRO A 289 -6.11 -3.29 10.92
C PRO A 289 -6.85 -2.33 11.85
N THR A 290 -7.08 -2.74 13.08
CA THR A 290 -7.61 -1.90 14.16
C THR A 290 -6.60 -1.80 15.29
N ASN A 291 -6.68 -0.75 16.10
CA ASN A 291 -5.95 -0.70 17.36
C ASN A 291 -6.50 -1.75 18.33
N SER A 292 -5.69 -2.22 19.28
CA SER A 292 -6.22 -3.08 20.34
C SER A 292 -7.08 -2.28 21.32
N ILE A 293 -8.10 -2.92 21.89
CA ILE A 293 -8.96 -2.31 22.90
C ILE A 293 -8.13 -1.80 24.08
N GLU A 294 -7.09 -2.54 24.47
CA GLU A 294 -6.17 -2.16 25.53
C GLU A 294 -5.42 -0.85 25.20
N ASN A 295 -4.92 -0.69 23.97
CA ASN A 295 -4.23 0.52 23.54
C ASN A 295 -5.19 1.71 23.49
N VAL A 296 -6.42 1.51 23.01
CA VAL A 296 -7.45 2.56 23.01
C VAL A 296 -7.75 3.03 24.44
N ALA A 297 -7.94 2.09 25.38
CA ALA A 297 -8.20 2.42 26.79
C ALA A 297 -7.00 3.11 27.48
N LYS A 298 -5.76 2.76 27.12
CA LYS A 298 -4.56 3.45 27.61
C LYS A 298 -4.45 4.86 27.02
N PHE A 299 -4.65 4.99 25.72
CA PHE A 299 -4.53 6.27 25.01
C PHE A 299 -5.58 7.29 25.49
N SER A 300 -6.83 6.87 25.68
CA SER A 300 -7.90 7.77 26.16
C SER A 300 -7.58 8.40 27.51
N LYS A 301 -6.94 7.66 28.43
CA LYS A 301 -6.50 8.17 29.74
C LYS A 301 -5.39 9.21 29.64
N LEU A 302 -4.57 9.14 28.58
CA LEU A 302 -3.47 10.09 28.34
C LEU A 302 -3.96 11.41 27.70
N MET A 303 -5.05 11.37 26.94
CA MET A 303 -5.61 12.57 26.31
C MET A 303 -6.15 13.54 27.39
N ASN A 304 -7.26 13.23 27.98
CA ASN A 304 -7.86 14.00 29.07
C ASN A 304 -8.64 13.04 29.98
N ASN A 305 -8.52 13.18 31.30
CA ASN A 305 -9.11 12.25 32.25
C ASN A 305 -10.65 12.17 32.20
N ASP A 306 -11.31 13.14 31.55
CA ASP A 306 -12.78 13.26 31.49
C ASP A 306 -13.38 12.74 30.17
N ILE A 307 -12.55 12.15 29.28
CA ILE A 307 -13.05 11.63 28.00
C ILE A 307 -13.77 10.30 28.21
N ASN A 308 -15.08 10.31 27.99
CA ASN A 308 -15.88 9.10 27.93
C ASN A 308 -15.80 8.50 26.49
N LEU A 309 -15.32 7.26 26.38
CA LEU A 309 -15.19 6.55 25.10
C LEU A 309 -16.52 6.35 24.38
N ASN A 310 -17.64 6.32 25.11
CA ASN A 310 -18.98 6.16 24.56
C ASN A 310 -19.61 7.49 24.09
N THR A 311 -18.91 8.61 24.28
CA THR A 311 -19.40 9.90 23.77
C THR A 311 -19.51 9.85 22.24
N VAL A 312 -20.68 10.18 21.73
CA VAL A 312 -20.96 10.25 20.29
C VAL A 312 -20.51 11.60 19.75
N LEU A 313 -19.81 11.56 18.64
CA LEU A 313 -19.35 12.74 17.93
C LEU A 313 -19.62 12.65 16.42
N SER A 314 -19.59 13.78 15.76
CA SER A 314 -19.59 13.92 14.32
C SER A 314 -18.43 14.79 13.90
N ILE A 315 -17.68 14.35 12.88
CA ILE A 315 -16.53 15.09 12.32
C ILE A 315 -17.01 15.86 11.10
N SER A 316 -16.71 17.15 11.07
CA SER A 316 -16.98 18.02 9.91
C SER A 316 -15.71 18.76 9.47
N GLU A 317 -15.69 19.22 8.22
CA GLU A 317 -14.62 20.11 7.79
C GLU A 317 -14.79 21.47 8.47
N ASN A 318 -13.66 22.03 8.89
CA ASN A 318 -13.62 23.34 9.51
C ASN A 318 -13.74 24.44 8.43
N PRO A 319 -14.82 25.22 8.41
CA PRO A 319 -14.95 26.31 7.43
C PRO A 319 -13.79 27.31 7.48
N LYS A 320 -13.18 27.50 8.66
CA LYS A 320 -12.03 28.38 8.84
C LYS A 320 -10.74 27.85 8.22
N TYR A 321 -10.67 26.54 7.90
CA TYR A 321 -9.49 25.94 7.26
C TYR A 321 -9.20 26.58 5.90
N TYR A 322 -10.25 26.86 5.14
CA TYR A 322 -10.17 27.46 3.79
C TYR A 322 -10.29 28.98 3.78
N MET A 323 -10.54 29.59 4.94
CA MET A 323 -10.69 31.04 5.02
C MET A 323 -9.36 31.75 4.80
N CYS A 324 -9.46 32.91 4.13
CA CYS A 324 -8.36 33.85 4.04
C CYS A 324 -8.01 34.40 5.42
N ILE A 325 -6.73 34.61 5.69
CA ILE A 325 -6.23 35.21 6.93
C ILE A 325 -6.77 36.59 7.18
N CYS A 326 -7.11 37.33 6.13
CA CYS A 326 -7.65 38.67 6.21
C CYS A 326 -9.14 38.73 6.59
N ASN A 327 -9.79 37.69 7.00
CA ASN A 327 -11.22 37.61 7.33
C ASN A 327 -12.14 38.27 6.25
N ASN A 328 -11.74 38.26 4.98
CA ASN A 328 -12.38 38.92 3.85
C ASN A 328 -12.29 40.47 3.87
N GLU A 329 -11.50 41.07 4.74
CA GLU A 329 -11.36 42.53 4.84
C GLU A 329 -10.54 43.16 3.69
N CYS A 330 -9.73 42.37 3.00
CA CYS A 330 -8.91 42.84 1.87
C CYS A 330 -9.73 43.19 0.59
N GLY A 331 -11.03 42.98 0.60
CA GLY A 331 -11.93 43.26 -0.54
C GLY A 331 -11.71 42.37 -1.77
N ASN A 332 -10.58 41.63 -1.83
CA ASN A 332 -10.17 40.76 -2.94
C ASN A 332 -10.39 39.29 -2.67
N CYS A 333 -10.82 38.92 -1.46
CA CYS A 333 -11.14 37.55 -1.12
C CYS A 333 -12.54 37.20 -1.60
N ARG A 334 -12.65 36.68 -2.81
CA ARG A 334 -13.92 36.25 -3.43
C ARG A 334 -14.54 34.99 -2.77
N TYR A 335 -14.20 34.67 -1.53
CA TYR A 335 -14.73 33.53 -0.78
C TYR A 335 -16.15 33.73 -0.22
N LYS A 336 -16.65 34.97 -0.19
CA LYS A 336 -17.98 35.26 0.34
C LYS A 336 -19.11 34.53 -0.40
N ASP A 337 -18.91 34.26 -1.69
CA ASP A 337 -19.97 33.74 -2.55
C ASP A 337 -20.03 32.21 -2.64
N ALA A 338 -19.02 31.52 -2.14
CA ALA A 338 -18.95 30.04 -2.25
C ALA A 338 -19.87 29.29 -1.26
N TYR A 339 -20.31 29.96 -0.20
CA TYR A 339 -21.14 29.35 0.84
C TYR A 339 -22.59 29.84 0.87
N GLY A 340 -23.00 30.76 -0.01
CA GLY A 340 -24.27 31.46 0.15
C GLY A 340 -25.23 31.52 -1.04
N SER A 341 -24.88 31.09 -2.23
CA SER A 341 -25.81 31.13 -3.36
C SER A 341 -25.67 29.90 -4.28
N ASP A 342 -26.82 29.27 -4.54
CA ASP A 342 -27.00 28.25 -5.55
C ASP A 342 -26.99 28.79 -6.99
N ASP A 343 -26.36 29.93 -7.24
CA ASP A 343 -26.34 30.57 -8.55
C ASP A 343 -25.47 29.80 -9.54
N ILE A 344 -26.14 29.10 -10.40
CA ILE A 344 -25.58 28.27 -11.51
C ILE A 344 -24.87 29.13 -12.58
N ASN A 345 -25.02 30.48 -12.53
CA ASN A 345 -24.48 31.45 -13.51
C ASN A 345 -23.23 32.21 -13.02
N ALA A 346 -22.52 31.66 -12.04
CA ALA A 346 -21.27 32.25 -11.58
C ALA A 346 -20.20 32.24 -12.69
N SER A 347 -19.46 33.36 -12.84
CA SER A 347 -18.36 33.49 -13.80
C SER A 347 -17.32 32.41 -13.67
N ALA A 348 -16.53 32.16 -14.72
CA ALA A 348 -15.46 31.12 -14.76
C ALA A 348 -14.53 31.24 -13.53
N ASP A 349 -14.26 32.45 -13.04
CA ASP A 349 -13.44 32.70 -11.84
C ASP A 349 -14.03 32.10 -10.57
N ILE A 350 -15.36 32.10 -10.43
CA ILE A 350 -16.07 31.51 -9.28
C ILE A 350 -16.08 29.98 -9.39
N LYS A 351 -16.14 29.44 -10.61
CA LYS A 351 -16.07 28.00 -10.88
C LYS A 351 -14.71 27.41 -10.47
N TYR A 352 -13.61 28.14 -10.73
CA TYR A 352 -12.26 27.74 -10.30
C TYR A 352 -12.11 27.84 -8.77
N THR A 353 -12.72 28.82 -8.14
CA THR A 353 -12.70 28.94 -6.67
C THR A 353 -13.55 27.84 -6.00
N ARG A 354 -14.69 27.46 -6.61
CA ARG A 354 -15.48 26.29 -6.16
C ARG A 354 -14.74 24.98 -6.33
N CYS A 355 -14.02 24.76 -7.44
CA CYS A 355 -13.15 23.59 -7.60
C CYS A 355 -12.07 23.50 -6.52
N PHE A 356 -11.55 24.62 -6.06
CA PHE A 356 -10.55 24.69 -5.00
C PHE A 356 -11.03 24.09 -3.67
N VAL A 357 -12.32 24.21 -3.37
CA VAL A 357 -12.92 23.82 -2.08
C VAL A 357 -13.60 22.46 -2.14
N TYR A 358 -14.26 22.11 -3.26
CA TYR A 358 -15.17 20.96 -3.33
C TYR A 358 -14.54 19.66 -3.87
N ASN A 359 -13.44 19.71 -4.62
CA ASN A 359 -12.81 18.49 -5.16
C ASN A 359 -11.86 17.78 -4.19
N GLU A 360 -11.61 18.36 -3.01
CA GLU A 360 -10.80 17.70 -1.97
C GLU A 360 -11.52 16.56 -1.22
N LEU A 361 -12.82 16.39 -1.43
CA LEU A 361 -13.65 15.45 -0.68
C LEU A 361 -13.35 13.96 -0.97
N CYS A 362 -12.43 13.67 -1.87
CA CYS A 362 -12.16 12.30 -2.33
C CYS A 362 -10.73 11.84 -2.09
N SER A 363 -10.09 12.23 -1.00
CA SER A 363 -8.93 11.45 -0.54
C SER A 363 -9.45 10.08 -0.09
N ILE A 364 -8.99 9.02 -0.74
CA ILE A 364 -9.27 7.61 -0.39
C ILE A 364 -8.99 7.33 1.10
N TYR A 365 -8.24 8.21 1.75
CA TYR A 365 -7.74 8.12 3.10
C TYR A 365 -8.13 9.37 3.92
N SER A 366 -9.40 9.71 3.99
CA SER A 366 -9.91 10.76 4.87
C SER A 366 -10.75 10.19 6.01
N LEU A 367 -10.97 10.98 7.06
CA LEU A 367 -11.93 10.63 8.10
C LEU A 367 -13.35 10.64 7.53
N PRO A 368 -14.27 9.79 8.03
CA PRO A 368 -15.66 9.77 7.59
C PRO A 368 -16.38 11.02 8.07
N LEU A 369 -16.55 11.98 7.16
CA LEU A 369 -17.18 13.25 7.45
C LEU A 369 -18.69 13.10 7.63
N ASN A 370 -19.26 13.91 8.52
CA ASN A 370 -20.69 13.97 8.82
C ASN A 370 -21.33 12.62 9.24
N SER A 371 -20.49 11.69 9.66
CA SER A 371 -20.91 10.40 10.20
C SER A 371 -20.86 10.45 11.71
N ARG A 372 -21.88 9.88 12.35
CA ARG A 372 -21.91 9.71 13.80
C ARG A 372 -21.05 8.52 14.19
N MET A 373 -20.19 8.69 15.18
CA MET A 373 -19.37 7.63 15.74
C MET A 373 -19.02 7.91 17.20
N THR A 374 -18.66 6.87 17.95
CA THR A 374 -18.14 7.05 19.30
C THR A 374 -16.66 7.43 19.26
N ILE A 375 -16.15 8.04 20.34
CA ILE A 375 -14.71 8.26 20.52
C ILE A 375 -13.96 6.93 20.49
N PHE A 376 -14.53 5.87 21.06
CA PHE A 376 -13.98 4.53 20.95
C PHE A 376 -13.77 4.11 19.49
N THR A 377 -14.78 4.22 18.65
CA THR A 377 -14.72 3.87 17.22
C THR A 377 -13.67 4.71 16.48
N LEU A 378 -13.60 6.01 16.77
CA LEU A 378 -12.59 6.90 16.19
C LEU A 378 -11.16 6.41 16.48
N LEU A 379 -10.85 6.12 17.75
CA LEU A 379 -9.55 5.65 18.18
C LEU A 379 -9.28 4.21 17.76
N TYR A 380 -10.31 3.37 17.70
CA TYR A 380 -10.18 1.95 17.41
C TYR A 380 -9.93 1.68 15.92
N ARG A 381 -10.68 2.36 15.01
CA ARG A 381 -10.68 2.06 13.58
C ARG A 381 -9.98 3.09 12.70
N TYR A 382 -9.90 4.33 13.15
CA TYR A 382 -9.50 5.41 12.23
C TYR A 382 -8.13 6.01 12.56
N LEU A 383 -7.78 6.25 13.81
CA LEU A 383 -6.52 6.92 14.17
C LEU A 383 -5.40 5.92 14.49
N ASP A 384 -4.26 6.07 13.81
CA ASP A 384 -3.08 5.22 14.00
C ASP A 384 -2.25 5.68 15.21
N ILE A 385 -2.78 5.42 16.41
CA ILE A 385 -2.14 5.79 17.69
C ILE A 385 -0.82 5.04 17.94
N MET A 386 -0.55 3.99 17.18
CA MET A 386 0.68 3.19 17.26
C MET A 386 1.75 3.63 16.26
N ASN A 387 1.48 4.65 15.45
CA ASN A 387 2.45 5.20 14.51
C ASN A 387 3.50 6.07 15.23
N ILE A 388 4.60 6.35 14.53
CA ILE A 388 5.69 7.21 15.02
C ILE A 388 5.27 8.68 14.85
N PRO A 389 5.32 9.51 15.93
CA PRO A 389 5.01 10.94 15.85
C PRO A 389 6.02 11.72 15.01
N ASP A 390 5.53 12.69 14.26
CA ASP A 390 6.35 13.68 13.56
C ASP A 390 6.66 14.91 14.45
N ARG A 391 7.52 15.82 13.96
CA ARG A 391 7.87 17.05 14.69
C ARG A 391 6.67 17.97 14.93
N ARG A 392 5.63 17.92 14.09
CA ARG A 392 4.39 18.70 14.29
C ARG A 392 3.68 18.27 15.58
N PHE A 393 3.63 16.95 15.85
CA PHE A 393 3.05 16.45 17.07
C PHE A 393 3.86 16.88 18.30
N LEU A 394 5.20 16.82 18.25
CA LEU A 394 6.04 17.32 19.36
C LEU A 394 5.86 18.84 19.54
N SER A 395 5.71 19.60 18.46
CA SER A 395 5.41 21.04 18.53
C SER A 395 4.04 21.31 19.18
N LEU A 396 3.06 20.45 18.93
CA LEU A 396 1.76 20.52 19.60
C LEU A 396 1.90 20.18 21.10
N CYS A 397 2.63 19.15 21.44
CA CYS A 397 2.94 18.78 22.82
C CYS A 397 3.63 19.93 23.57
N PHE A 398 4.62 20.59 22.94
CA PHE A 398 5.30 21.75 23.49
C PHE A 398 4.33 22.91 23.82
N LYS A 399 3.33 23.13 23.00
CA LYS A 399 2.31 24.18 23.24
C LYS A 399 1.32 23.81 24.34
N ASN A 400 1.04 22.51 24.49
CA ASN A 400 0.01 22.00 25.39
C ASN A 400 0.54 21.52 26.74
N THR A 401 1.81 21.77 27.06
CA THR A 401 2.37 21.51 28.38
C THR A 401 2.67 22.81 29.11
N ASN A 402 2.45 22.80 30.44
CA ASN A 402 2.85 23.91 31.34
C ASN A 402 4.07 23.53 32.19
N GLU A 403 4.56 22.29 32.08
CA GLU A 403 5.71 21.83 32.84
C GLU A 403 7.02 22.23 32.14
N GLU A 404 7.86 23.03 32.82
CA GLU A 404 9.06 23.59 32.26
C GLU A 404 10.09 22.57 31.79
N LEU A 405 10.21 21.42 32.51
CA LEU A 405 11.09 20.35 32.08
C LEU A 405 10.63 19.71 30.76
N HIS A 406 9.33 19.44 30.65
CA HIS A 406 8.75 18.91 29.43
C HIS A 406 8.87 19.89 28.26
N LYS A 407 8.60 21.19 28.50
CA LYS A 407 8.80 22.24 27.50
C LYS A 407 10.23 22.25 26.96
N LYS A 408 11.21 22.25 27.88
CA LYS A 408 12.63 22.28 27.50
C LYS A 408 12.98 21.08 26.63
N LYS A 409 12.61 19.86 27.03
CA LYS A 409 12.90 18.64 26.29
C LYS A 409 12.21 18.61 24.93
N LEU A 410 10.94 18.98 24.84
CA LEU A 410 10.21 19.06 23.59
C LEU A 410 10.81 20.14 22.67
N PHE A 411 11.22 21.28 23.22
CA PHE A 411 11.88 22.34 22.47
C PHE A 411 13.20 21.86 21.85
N GLU A 412 14.02 21.12 22.60
CA GLU A 412 15.26 20.51 22.11
C GLU A 412 15.05 19.64 20.87
N MET A 413 13.93 18.91 20.74
CA MET A 413 13.63 17.99 19.63
C MET A 413 12.97 18.63 18.40
N ILE A 414 12.37 19.81 18.55
CA ILE A 414 11.59 20.40 17.43
C ILE A 414 12.39 21.44 16.60
N GLN A 415 13.59 21.78 17.01
CA GLN A 415 14.45 22.72 16.27
C GLN A 415 15.06 22.08 15.02
N THR A 416 15.57 22.93 14.11
CA THR A 416 16.19 22.48 12.84
C THR A 416 17.70 22.24 12.93
N SER A 417 18.31 22.46 14.11
CA SER A 417 19.73 22.21 14.32
C SER A 417 20.08 20.71 14.20
N SER A 418 21.32 20.39 13.92
CA SER A 418 21.80 19.01 13.84
C SER A 418 21.60 18.26 15.16
N ASP A 419 21.88 18.92 16.29
CA ASP A 419 21.72 18.33 17.61
C ASP A 419 20.27 18.03 17.93
N SER A 420 19.36 18.94 17.58
CA SER A 420 17.92 18.74 17.76
C SER A 420 17.37 17.59 16.90
N LYS A 421 17.84 17.49 15.64
CA LYS A 421 17.48 16.35 14.79
C LYS A 421 17.97 15.04 15.39
N LYS A 422 19.19 15.02 15.89
CA LYS A 422 19.74 13.83 16.55
C LYS A 422 18.91 13.45 17.76
N GLU A 423 18.58 14.39 18.65
CA GLU A 423 17.75 14.13 19.82
C GLU A 423 16.36 13.58 19.43
N TYR A 424 15.74 14.13 18.38
CA TYR A 424 14.47 13.63 17.85
C TYR A 424 14.60 12.20 17.30
N PHE A 425 15.67 11.93 16.52
CA PHE A 425 15.88 10.60 15.94
C PHE A 425 16.18 9.58 17.05
N ASP A 426 17.13 9.85 17.92
CA ASP A 426 17.52 8.96 19.03
C ASP A 426 16.31 8.62 19.93
N TYR A 427 15.47 9.62 20.25
CA TYR A 427 14.35 9.41 21.17
C TYR A 427 13.10 8.83 20.49
N VAL A 428 12.71 9.34 19.31
CA VAL A 428 11.42 8.99 18.68
C VAL A 428 11.60 7.93 17.59
N VAL A 429 12.47 8.20 16.60
CA VAL A 429 12.51 7.43 15.36
C VAL A 429 13.23 6.11 15.53
N ASP A 430 14.44 6.11 16.10
CA ASP A 430 15.27 4.90 16.23
C ASP A 430 14.69 3.95 17.27
N GLU A 431 14.09 4.50 18.33
CA GLU A 431 13.39 3.73 19.34
C GLU A 431 11.94 3.41 18.98
N HIS A 432 11.45 3.82 17.80
CA HIS A 432 10.09 3.56 17.32
C HIS A 432 9.02 3.88 18.35
N ARG A 433 9.17 5.02 19.06
CA ARG A 433 8.16 5.47 20.03
C ARG A 433 6.91 5.89 19.30
N ASN A 434 5.77 5.40 19.78
CA ASN A 434 4.46 5.76 19.23
C ASN A 434 3.83 6.96 19.96
N TYR A 435 2.71 7.45 19.45
CA TYR A 435 1.99 8.59 20.03
C TYR A 435 1.63 8.38 21.49
N MET A 436 1.22 7.17 21.87
CA MET A 436 0.85 6.83 23.25
C MET A 436 2.06 6.89 24.19
N GLU A 437 3.21 6.37 23.75
CA GLU A 437 4.43 6.36 24.56
C GLU A 437 5.00 7.76 24.77
N VAL A 438 4.95 8.61 23.74
CA VAL A 438 5.36 10.01 23.87
C VAL A 438 4.45 10.76 24.86
N LEU A 439 3.13 10.58 24.78
CA LEU A 439 2.20 11.17 25.76
C LEU A 439 2.37 10.60 27.16
N TRP A 440 2.79 9.35 27.27
CA TRP A 440 3.11 8.75 28.59
C TRP A 440 4.33 9.41 29.22
N ASP A 441 5.40 9.60 28.45
CA ASP A 441 6.62 10.26 28.93
C ASP A 441 6.39 11.75 29.22
N PHE A 442 5.56 12.43 28.41
CA PHE A 442 5.16 13.84 28.58
C PHE A 442 3.73 13.97 29.11
N ASN A 443 3.46 13.38 30.27
CA ASN A 443 2.12 13.22 30.84
C ASN A 443 1.41 14.53 31.23
N SER A 444 2.14 15.64 31.29
CA SER A 444 1.56 16.99 31.48
C SER A 444 0.84 17.53 30.24
N VAL A 445 1.10 16.92 29.07
CA VAL A 445 0.42 17.29 27.83
C VAL A 445 -1.02 16.80 27.86
N LYS A 446 -1.96 17.66 27.53
CA LYS A 446 -3.38 17.32 27.38
C LYS A 446 -3.87 17.74 26.01
N LEU A 447 -4.33 16.78 25.23
CA LEU A 447 -4.82 17.03 23.87
C LEU A 447 -6.34 17.01 23.82
N SER A 448 -6.90 17.96 23.09
CA SER A 448 -8.32 17.92 22.71
C SER A 448 -8.56 16.88 21.59
N ILE A 449 -9.82 16.54 21.36
CA ILE A 449 -10.21 15.63 20.27
C ILE A 449 -9.86 16.26 18.92
N ASP A 450 -10.09 17.58 18.76
CA ASP A 450 -9.76 18.31 17.53
C ASP A 450 -8.25 18.25 17.23
N GLU A 451 -7.41 18.46 18.23
CA GLU A 451 -5.96 18.32 18.08
C GLU A 451 -5.55 16.91 17.70
N THR A 452 -6.18 15.93 18.31
CA THR A 452 -5.90 14.51 18.05
C THR A 452 -6.22 14.11 16.62
N ILE A 453 -7.41 14.44 16.10
CA ILE A 453 -7.83 14.07 14.74
C ILE A 453 -7.04 14.79 13.64
N ASN A 454 -6.47 15.97 13.92
CA ASN A 454 -5.70 16.73 12.94
C ASN A 454 -4.20 16.43 12.98
N THR A 455 -3.74 15.69 13.96
CA THR A 455 -2.30 15.45 14.16
C THR A 455 -1.95 13.97 14.04
N ILE A 456 -2.77 13.07 14.59
CA ILE A 456 -2.55 11.63 14.46
C ILE A 456 -3.05 11.17 13.08
N PRO A 457 -2.21 10.48 12.30
CA PRO A 457 -2.60 9.99 10.99
C PRO A 457 -3.70 8.94 11.09
N ILE A 458 -4.43 8.76 9.99
CA ILE A 458 -5.40 7.67 9.88
C ILE A 458 -4.71 6.33 9.65
N ILE A 459 -5.37 5.26 10.08
CA ILE A 459 -4.94 3.88 9.81
C ILE A 459 -5.07 3.61 8.31
N LEU A 460 -3.94 3.35 7.66
CA LEU A 460 -3.90 2.96 6.26
C LEU A 460 -3.95 1.43 6.11
N PRO A 461 -4.52 0.91 5.02
CA PRO A 461 -4.51 -0.51 4.75
C PRO A 461 -3.09 -1.02 4.46
N ARG A 462 -2.86 -2.30 4.71
CA ARG A 462 -1.62 -3.01 4.35
C ARG A 462 -1.93 -4.05 3.29
N GLN A 463 -1.07 -4.13 2.28
CA GLN A 463 -1.25 -5.02 1.13
C GLN A 463 -0.57 -6.36 1.36
N TYR A 464 -1.29 -7.44 1.05
CA TYR A 464 -0.79 -8.82 1.09
C TYR A 464 -1.17 -9.56 -0.18
N SER A 465 -0.25 -10.32 -0.75
CA SER A 465 -0.55 -11.16 -1.92
C SER A 465 -1.50 -12.28 -1.54
N VAL A 466 -2.51 -12.52 -2.37
CA VAL A 466 -3.43 -13.65 -2.21
C VAL A 466 -2.76 -14.93 -2.70
N CYS A 467 -2.63 -15.91 -1.81
CA CYS A 467 -1.84 -17.13 -2.01
C CYS A 467 -2.63 -18.28 -2.63
N ASN A 468 -3.90 -18.10 -2.95
CA ASN A 468 -4.69 -19.11 -3.62
C ASN A 468 -5.37 -18.59 -4.87
N SER A 469 -5.47 -19.45 -5.90
CA SER A 469 -6.33 -19.20 -7.05
C SER A 469 -7.81 -19.18 -6.61
N PRO A 470 -8.68 -18.35 -7.22
CA PRO A 470 -10.13 -18.36 -6.94
C PRO A 470 -10.75 -19.74 -7.06
N ASN A 471 -10.23 -20.54 -8.00
CA ASN A 471 -10.73 -21.87 -8.33
C ASN A 471 -10.11 -22.99 -7.48
N TRP A 472 -9.09 -22.70 -6.66
CA TRP A 472 -8.33 -23.71 -5.93
C TRP A 472 -9.19 -24.57 -5.00
N TYR A 473 -10.17 -23.97 -4.35
CA TYR A 473 -11.11 -24.64 -3.46
C TYR A 473 -12.43 -25.02 -4.12
N ASN A 474 -12.58 -24.83 -5.44
CA ASN A 474 -13.83 -25.11 -6.15
C ASN A 474 -13.95 -26.62 -6.46
N GLU A 475 -14.81 -27.32 -5.70
CA GLU A 475 -15.03 -28.76 -5.90
C GLU A 475 -15.51 -29.14 -7.30
N SER A 476 -16.32 -28.31 -7.95
CA SER A 476 -16.86 -28.58 -9.27
C SER A 476 -15.75 -28.64 -10.32
N ILE A 477 -14.75 -27.76 -10.21
CA ILE A 477 -13.59 -27.75 -11.11
C ILE A 477 -12.72 -28.99 -10.88
N TRP A 478 -12.48 -29.37 -9.62
CA TRP A 478 -11.73 -30.58 -9.32
C TRP A 478 -12.48 -31.84 -9.77
N LYS A 479 -13.80 -31.88 -9.67
CA LYS A 479 -14.65 -32.95 -10.22
C LYS A 479 -14.52 -33.03 -11.74
N LEU A 480 -14.50 -31.88 -12.43
CA LEU A 480 -14.34 -31.79 -13.89
C LEU A 480 -12.93 -32.30 -14.32
N ILE A 481 -11.89 -31.89 -13.63
CA ILE A 481 -10.50 -32.35 -13.87
C ILE A 481 -10.43 -33.88 -13.69
N TYR A 482 -10.99 -34.40 -12.61
CA TYR A 482 -11.02 -35.85 -12.33
C TYR A 482 -11.82 -36.61 -13.39
N PHE A 483 -12.95 -36.10 -13.80
CA PHE A 483 -13.80 -36.71 -14.82
C PHE A 483 -13.07 -36.81 -16.15
N LYS A 484 -12.45 -35.73 -16.62
CA LYS A 484 -11.65 -35.71 -17.84
C LYS A 484 -10.51 -36.71 -17.78
N TYR A 485 -9.80 -36.80 -16.67
CA TYR A 485 -8.70 -37.73 -16.44
C TYR A 485 -9.14 -39.17 -16.57
N THR A 486 -10.28 -39.54 -15.99
CA THR A 486 -10.82 -40.92 -16.03
C THR A 486 -11.37 -41.32 -17.39
N PHE A 487 -11.90 -40.37 -18.16
CA PHE A 487 -12.49 -40.59 -19.50
C PHE A 487 -11.42 -40.80 -20.56
N ASN A 488 -10.37 -39.98 -20.57
CA ASN A 488 -9.28 -40.12 -21.56
C ASN A 488 -8.54 -41.47 -21.48
N LYS A 489 -8.48 -42.06 -20.31
CA LYS A 489 -7.88 -43.39 -20.11
C LYS A 489 -8.73 -44.56 -20.66
N LYS A 490 -10.04 -44.39 -20.91
CA LYS A 490 -10.97 -45.48 -21.28
C LYS A 490 -11.50 -45.43 -22.71
N GLY A 491 -11.18 -44.41 -23.51
CA GLY A 491 -11.57 -44.37 -24.93
C GLY A 491 -13.08 -44.37 -25.24
N ASN A 492 -13.95 -44.15 -24.27
CA ASN A 492 -15.43 -44.18 -24.42
C ASN A 492 -16.09 -42.80 -24.37
N THR A 493 -16.65 -42.38 -25.51
CA THR A 493 -17.19 -41.04 -25.72
C THR A 493 -18.70 -40.85 -25.51
N ARG A 494 -19.43 -41.79 -24.94
CA ARG A 494 -20.92 -41.76 -24.94
C ARG A 494 -21.57 -41.95 -23.60
N ILE A 495 -21.42 -41.13 -22.58
CA ILE A 495 -22.39 -41.00 -21.46
C ILE A 495 -22.11 -39.69 -20.73
N ILE A 496 -22.80 -38.61 -21.04
CA ILE A 496 -22.49 -37.31 -20.48
C ILE A 496 -23.59 -36.65 -19.61
N PRO A 497 -24.91 -36.82 -19.79
CA PRO A 497 -25.84 -35.98 -19.03
C PRO A 497 -26.32 -36.48 -17.69
N GLU A 498 -26.36 -37.81 -17.45
CA GLU A 498 -27.08 -38.34 -16.26
C GLU A 498 -26.25 -38.59 -15.01
N LEU A 499 -24.93 -38.54 -15.11
CA LEU A 499 -24.03 -38.83 -13.97
C LEU A 499 -23.65 -37.60 -13.13
N LEU A 500 -24.06 -36.42 -13.54
CA LEU A 500 -23.74 -35.18 -12.82
C LEU A 500 -24.59 -34.95 -11.56
N SER A 501 -25.64 -35.71 -11.34
CA SER A 501 -26.56 -35.37 -10.28
C SER A 501 -26.45 -36.16 -8.97
N ASN A 502 -26.13 -37.45 -8.90
CA ASN A 502 -26.35 -38.11 -7.59
C ASN A 502 -25.44 -39.29 -7.13
N ASN A 503 -24.40 -39.78 -7.84
CA ASN A 503 -23.71 -41.01 -7.38
C ASN A 503 -22.18 -41.02 -7.47
N ILE A 504 -21.53 -39.91 -7.29
CA ILE A 504 -20.05 -39.81 -7.35
C ILE A 504 -19.36 -40.49 -6.14
N SER A 505 -20.03 -40.57 -4.99
CA SER A 505 -19.45 -41.18 -3.78
C SER A 505 -19.29 -42.69 -3.88
N LEU A 506 -20.12 -43.40 -4.67
CA LEU A 506 -20.02 -44.86 -4.85
C LEU A 506 -18.95 -45.26 -5.88
N PHE A 507 -18.67 -44.39 -6.87
CA PHE A 507 -17.66 -44.64 -7.90
C PHE A 507 -16.21 -44.48 -7.39
N LEU A 508 -16.04 -43.75 -6.31
CA LEU A 508 -14.74 -43.40 -5.74
C LEU A 508 -14.12 -44.50 -4.87
N LYS A 509 -14.86 -45.57 -4.53
CA LYS A 509 -14.40 -46.60 -3.58
C LYS A 509 -13.52 -47.69 -4.17
N ASN A 510 -13.44 -47.85 -5.47
CA ASN A 510 -12.74 -48.96 -6.08
C ASN A 510 -11.88 -48.54 -7.27
N ARG A 511 -10.64 -48.09 -7.11
CA ARG A 511 -9.51 -48.28 -8.06
C ARG A 511 -8.22 -47.48 -7.80
N ASP A 512 -7.12 -48.20 -7.89
CA ASP A 512 -5.75 -48.02 -8.38
C ASP A 512 -4.77 -46.92 -7.91
N LYS A 513 -3.47 -47.26 -7.95
CA LYS A 513 -2.32 -46.44 -7.49
C LYS A 513 -2.30 -44.98 -8.05
N ASP A 514 -2.77 -44.76 -9.26
CA ASP A 514 -2.80 -43.45 -9.89
C ASP A 514 -3.84 -42.49 -9.25
N TYR A 515 -4.90 -43.08 -8.67
CA TYR A 515 -5.90 -42.37 -7.87
C TYR A 515 -5.31 -41.82 -6.56
N LYS A 516 -4.27 -42.48 -6.00
CA LYS A 516 -3.63 -42.01 -4.77
C LYS A 516 -2.86 -40.68 -4.98
N ILE A 517 -2.21 -40.49 -6.14
CA ILE A 517 -1.44 -39.28 -6.43
C ILE A 517 -2.39 -38.12 -6.74
N PHE A 518 -3.42 -38.32 -7.54
CA PHE A 518 -4.44 -37.33 -7.83
C PHE A 518 -5.19 -36.94 -6.55
N ASN A 519 -5.58 -37.92 -5.71
CA ASN A 519 -6.16 -37.67 -4.41
C ASN A 519 -5.22 -36.96 -3.44
N LYS A 520 -3.91 -37.13 -3.57
CA LYS A 520 -2.95 -36.46 -2.72
C LYS A 520 -2.95 -34.94 -2.98
N ILE A 521 -2.99 -34.50 -4.25
CA ILE A 521 -3.12 -33.10 -4.62
C ILE A 521 -4.50 -32.60 -4.21
N ARG A 522 -5.56 -33.32 -4.59
CA ARG A 522 -6.94 -33.01 -4.25
C ARG A 522 -7.16 -33.01 -2.74
N ASN A 523 -6.69 -34.03 -2.02
CA ASN A 523 -6.92 -34.14 -0.58
C ASN A 523 -6.13 -33.09 0.20
N ARG A 524 -4.97 -32.63 -0.25
CA ARG A 524 -4.32 -31.47 0.36
C ARG A 524 -5.10 -30.17 0.11
N ALA A 525 -5.65 -29.99 -1.09
CA ALA A 525 -6.55 -28.87 -1.36
C ALA A 525 -7.87 -29.00 -0.56
N ILE A 526 -8.45 -30.21 -0.50
CA ILE A 526 -9.72 -30.49 0.17
C ILE A 526 -9.54 -30.85 1.65
N GLN A 527 -8.46 -31.49 2.09
CA GLN A 527 -8.23 -31.84 3.50
C GLN A 527 -7.99 -30.58 4.35
N SER A 528 -7.33 -29.57 3.79
CA SER A 528 -7.30 -28.27 4.43
C SER A 528 -8.72 -27.64 4.54
N PHE A 529 -9.66 -28.09 3.71
CA PHE A 529 -11.06 -27.68 3.72
C PHE A 529 -11.92 -28.56 4.67
N LEU A 530 -11.75 -29.88 4.68
CA LEU A 530 -12.55 -30.82 5.47
C LEU A 530 -12.18 -30.83 6.96
N GLU A 531 -10.95 -30.57 7.31
CA GLU A 531 -10.51 -30.41 8.71
C GLU A 531 -11.13 -29.16 9.37
N ASN A 532 -11.68 -28.25 8.56
CA ASN A 532 -12.38 -27.05 9.02
C ASN A 532 -13.93 -27.18 9.08
N ASN A 533 -14.50 -28.30 8.60
CA ASN A 533 -15.95 -28.48 8.55
C ASN A 533 -16.49 -29.43 9.63
N VAL A 534 -16.42 -29.00 10.90
CA VAL A 534 -17.33 -29.52 11.95
C VAL A 534 -18.70 -28.87 11.86
N ILE A 535 -18.93 -27.93 10.92
CA ILE A 535 -20.21 -27.22 10.77
C ILE A 535 -20.81 -27.48 9.38
N ASN A 536 -21.85 -28.31 9.37
CA ASN A 536 -22.92 -28.47 8.37
C ASN A 536 -22.63 -28.28 6.86
N LEU A 537 -22.35 -29.41 6.22
CA LEU A 537 -22.20 -29.61 4.76
C LEU A 537 -23.53 -29.56 3.96
N THR A 538 -24.55 -28.83 4.37
CA THR A 538 -25.83 -28.84 3.66
C THR A 538 -26.06 -27.78 2.60
N ASN A 539 -25.10 -26.86 2.36
CA ASN A 539 -25.26 -25.83 1.32
C ASN A 539 -24.03 -25.75 0.41
N SER A 540 -24.06 -26.47 -0.69
CA SER A 540 -22.98 -26.67 -1.67
C SER A 540 -22.66 -25.49 -2.61
N LYS A 541 -23.18 -24.26 -2.35
CA LYS A 541 -22.97 -23.10 -3.24
C LYS A 541 -21.80 -22.16 -2.85
N HIS A 542 -21.11 -22.40 -1.72
CA HIS A 542 -20.25 -21.36 -1.12
C HIS A 542 -18.74 -21.67 -1.00
N ASN A 543 -18.20 -22.61 -1.78
CA ASN A 543 -16.80 -23.03 -1.62
C ASN A 543 -15.73 -22.12 -2.28
N SER A 544 -16.15 -21.05 -2.97
CA SER A 544 -15.24 -20.10 -3.64
C SER A 544 -14.80 -18.90 -2.77
N ASN A 545 -15.22 -18.83 -1.52
CA ASN A 545 -15.11 -17.64 -0.67
C ASN A 545 -13.93 -17.69 0.32
N ILE A 546 -12.90 -18.48 0.02
CA ILE A 546 -11.70 -18.61 0.87
C ILE A 546 -10.53 -17.87 0.26
N ILE A 547 -9.83 -17.11 1.09
CA ILE A 547 -8.60 -16.40 0.77
C ILE A 547 -7.50 -16.91 1.68
N ASP A 548 -6.35 -17.28 1.10
CA ASP A 548 -5.15 -17.63 1.82
C ASP A 548 -4.15 -16.48 1.77
N LEU A 549 -3.62 -16.10 2.91
CA LEU A 549 -2.56 -15.12 3.06
C LEU A 549 -1.38 -15.73 3.78
N CYS A 550 -0.18 -15.45 3.31
CA CYS A 550 1.05 -15.81 4.02
C CYS A 550 1.68 -14.55 4.57
N VAL A 551 1.75 -14.45 5.89
CA VAL A 551 2.12 -13.23 6.61
C VAL A 551 3.37 -13.47 7.45
N ASP A 552 4.44 -12.71 7.18
CA ASP A 552 5.56 -12.59 8.12
C ASP A 552 5.16 -11.67 9.28
N VAL A 553 5.25 -12.19 10.48
CA VAL A 553 5.09 -11.37 11.68
C VAL A 553 6.39 -10.58 11.88
N ILE A 554 6.32 -9.30 11.58
CA ILE A 554 7.47 -8.41 11.70
C ILE A 554 7.72 -8.14 13.18
N GLU A 555 8.92 -8.47 13.64
CA GLU A 555 9.37 -8.24 15.00
C GLU A 555 10.87 -7.93 14.99
N TRP A 556 11.29 -6.90 15.73
CA TRP A 556 12.70 -6.55 15.90
C TRP A 556 12.92 -5.84 17.24
N ASN A 557 14.19 -5.75 17.64
CA ASN A 557 14.58 -4.99 18.82
C ASN A 557 15.26 -3.68 18.41
N THR A 558 14.93 -2.60 19.10
CA THR A 558 15.61 -1.30 18.97
C THR A 558 16.98 -1.31 19.63
N ALA A 559 17.74 -0.22 19.52
CA ALA A 559 19.04 -0.07 20.16
C ALA A 559 18.96 -0.17 21.70
N LEU A 560 17.89 0.32 22.31
CA LEU A 560 17.59 0.18 23.74
C LEU A 560 16.91 -1.16 24.09
N ASN A 561 16.98 -2.12 23.18
CA ASN A 561 16.43 -3.48 23.35
C ASN A 561 14.89 -3.51 23.57
N ARG A 562 14.17 -2.54 23.04
CA ARG A 562 12.71 -2.54 23.03
C ARG A 562 12.21 -3.44 21.91
N LYS A 563 11.27 -4.30 22.22
CA LYS A 563 10.65 -5.21 21.27
C LYS A 563 9.53 -4.50 20.51
N ILE A 564 9.73 -4.31 19.21
CA ILE A 564 8.76 -3.66 18.32
C ILE A 564 8.12 -4.71 17.41
N ARG A 565 6.83 -4.57 17.16
CA ARG A 565 6.05 -5.43 16.26
C ARG A 565 5.36 -4.62 15.18
N GLY A 566 5.27 -5.21 13.99
CA GLY A 566 4.57 -4.60 12.87
C GLY A 566 3.06 -4.56 13.10
N PHE A 567 2.45 -3.40 13.05
CA PHE A 567 1.05 -3.15 13.42
C PHE A 567 0.05 -4.13 12.79
N CYS A 568 0.00 -4.23 11.45
CA CYS A 568 -0.95 -5.12 10.77
C CYS A 568 -0.58 -6.60 10.89
N SER A 569 0.70 -6.95 10.86
CA SER A 569 1.13 -8.34 11.00
C SER A 569 0.88 -8.88 12.41
N ASP A 570 1.06 -8.06 13.45
CA ASP A 570 0.72 -8.39 14.82
C ASP A 570 -0.80 -8.51 15.00
N PHE A 571 -1.58 -7.55 14.46
CA PHE A 571 -3.04 -7.61 14.42
C PHE A 571 -3.52 -8.95 13.85
N LEU A 572 -3.10 -9.30 12.63
CA LEU A 572 -3.50 -10.55 11.98
C LEU A 572 -3.05 -11.80 12.74
N SER A 573 -1.89 -11.73 13.37
CA SER A 573 -1.31 -12.88 14.08
C SER A 573 -1.99 -13.19 15.39
N ASN A 574 -2.61 -12.19 16.03
CA ASN A 574 -3.27 -12.30 17.33
C ASN A 574 -4.78 -12.56 17.22
N MET A 575 -5.34 -12.48 16.01
CA MET A 575 -6.76 -12.79 15.78
C MET A 575 -7.05 -14.25 16.07
N LYS A 576 -8.16 -14.52 16.77
CA LYS A 576 -8.60 -15.89 17.05
C LYS A 576 -9.49 -16.40 15.93
N PRO A 577 -9.23 -17.62 15.41
CA PRO A 577 -10.13 -18.24 14.43
C PRO A 577 -11.53 -18.41 14.99
N HIS A 578 -12.53 -18.08 14.18
CA HIS A 578 -13.98 -18.16 14.50
C HIS A 578 -14.45 -17.30 15.68
N GLU A 579 -13.54 -16.71 16.45
CA GLU A 579 -13.81 -15.75 17.51
C GLU A 579 -13.21 -14.42 17.09
N GLY A 580 -13.96 -13.36 17.14
CA GLY A 580 -13.41 -12.03 16.87
C GLY A 580 -14.18 -11.28 15.80
N GLU A 581 -13.73 -10.07 15.57
CA GLU A 581 -14.36 -9.13 14.67
C GLU A 581 -14.15 -9.48 13.20
N ASP A 582 -15.09 -9.05 12.40
CA ASP A 582 -14.96 -9.12 10.96
C ASP A 582 -13.88 -8.15 10.47
N ILE A 583 -13.00 -8.62 9.60
CA ILE A 583 -11.90 -7.84 9.04
C ILE A 583 -12.36 -7.20 7.75
N LEU A 584 -12.12 -5.91 7.61
CA LEU A 584 -12.36 -5.18 6.37
C LEU A 584 -11.19 -5.37 5.41
N ILE A 585 -11.52 -5.77 4.18
CA ILE A 585 -10.55 -5.95 3.11
C ILE A 585 -11.06 -5.34 1.80
N SER A 586 -10.14 -5.10 0.86
CA SER A 586 -10.49 -4.87 -0.55
C SER A 586 -9.48 -5.57 -1.46
N PHE A 587 -9.94 -6.03 -2.62
CA PHE A 587 -9.06 -6.60 -3.64
C PHE A 587 -8.54 -5.53 -4.58
N SER A 588 -7.27 -5.66 -4.96
CA SER A 588 -6.66 -4.85 -5.99
C SER A 588 -5.61 -5.65 -6.77
N SER A 589 -5.26 -5.18 -7.94
CA SER A 589 -4.22 -5.78 -8.78
C SER A 589 -3.52 -4.68 -9.56
N ARG A 590 -2.20 -4.76 -9.65
CA ARG A 590 -1.41 -3.93 -10.55
C ARG A 590 -1.49 -4.42 -12.00
N MET A 591 -1.87 -5.68 -12.19
CA MET A 591 -2.05 -6.29 -13.49
C MET A 591 -3.46 -6.02 -14.02
N ASN A 592 -3.57 -5.68 -15.29
CA ASN A 592 -4.87 -5.58 -15.94
C ASN A 592 -5.47 -6.97 -16.20
N PHE A 593 -6.76 -7.01 -16.53
CA PHE A 593 -7.51 -8.25 -16.76
C PHE A 593 -6.89 -9.14 -17.84
N GLN A 594 -6.45 -8.55 -18.96
CA GLN A 594 -5.85 -9.29 -20.06
C GLN A 594 -4.53 -9.93 -19.63
N THR A 595 -3.68 -9.19 -18.94
CA THR A 595 -2.42 -9.73 -18.39
C THR A 595 -2.66 -10.91 -17.47
N ILE A 596 -3.65 -10.83 -16.56
CA ILE A 596 -3.99 -11.95 -15.65
C ILE A 596 -4.43 -13.18 -16.45
N ASN A 597 -5.27 -13.01 -17.46
CA ASN A 597 -5.71 -14.12 -18.32
C ASN A 597 -4.54 -14.74 -19.09
N ASP A 598 -3.64 -13.94 -19.61
CA ASP A 598 -2.48 -14.40 -20.38
C ASP A 598 -1.49 -15.18 -19.50
N ILE A 599 -1.15 -14.67 -18.29
CA ILE A 599 -0.21 -15.33 -17.38
C ILE A 599 -0.77 -16.64 -16.79
N THR A 600 -2.08 -16.83 -16.77
CA THR A 600 -2.72 -18.07 -16.32
C THR A 600 -3.02 -19.04 -17.48
N ASN A 601 -2.88 -18.61 -18.73
CA ASN A 601 -3.11 -19.43 -19.92
C ASN A 601 -1.93 -20.38 -20.19
N PRO A 602 -2.14 -21.70 -20.19
CA PRO A 602 -1.06 -22.68 -20.42
C PRO A 602 -0.52 -22.67 -21.86
N ASN A 603 -1.15 -22.01 -22.81
CA ASN A 603 -0.63 -21.88 -24.18
C ASN A 603 0.39 -20.74 -24.35
N ILE A 604 0.52 -19.87 -23.33
CA ILE A 604 1.48 -18.76 -23.34
C ILE A 604 2.66 -19.13 -22.43
N PRO A 605 3.92 -19.08 -22.91
CA PRO A 605 5.07 -19.44 -22.09
C PRO A 605 5.28 -18.40 -20.96
N ILE A 606 5.62 -18.85 -19.75
CA ILE A 606 5.87 -17.99 -18.61
C ILE A 606 7.10 -18.42 -17.81
N LEU A 607 7.87 -17.43 -17.40
CA LEU A 607 8.96 -17.55 -16.44
C LEU A 607 8.56 -16.89 -15.12
N LEU A 608 8.51 -17.69 -14.05
CA LEU A 608 8.17 -17.24 -12.70
C LEU A 608 9.42 -17.28 -11.82
N LEU A 609 9.85 -16.15 -11.32
CA LEU A 609 11.05 -15.98 -10.50
C LEU A 609 10.67 -15.46 -9.12
N SER A 610 11.11 -16.12 -8.07
CA SER A 610 10.74 -15.74 -6.71
C SER A 610 11.85 -16.01 -5.71
N CYS A 611 11.98 -15.15 -4.69
CA CYS A 611 12.89 -15.32 -3.56
C CYS A 611 12.14 -15.27 -2.23
N GLY A 612 12.38 -16.28 -1.39
CA GLY A 612 11.79 -16.37 -0.05
C GLY A 612 10.26 -16.30 -0.08
N LEU A 613 9.66 -15.39 0.68
CA LEU A 613 8.20 -15.17 0.67
C LEU A 613 7.67 -14.58 -0.65
N GLY A 614 8.52 -14.21 -1.60
CA GLY A 614 8.08 -13.84 -2.95
C GLY A 614 7.19 -14.90 -3.62
N ILE A 615 7.28 -16.15 -3.20
CA ILE A 615 6.39 -17.23 -3.65
C ILE A 615 4.91 -16.90 -3.47
N THR A 616 4.55 -16.09 -2.48
CA THR A 616 3.17 -15.68 -2.21
C THR A 616 2.54 -14.91 -3.37
N GLY A 617 3.34 -14.14 -4.11
CA GLY A 617 2.87 -13.39 -5.28
C GLY A 617 2.62 -14.25 -6.52
N ILE A 618 3.24 -15.44 -6.60
CA ILE A 618 3.15 -16.30 -7.78
C ILE A 618 2.39 -17.62 -7.55
N ILE A 619 2.17 -18.04 -6.31
CA ILE A 619 1.59 -19.36 -6.02
C ILE A 619 0.15 -19.50 -6.57
N SER A 620 -0.65 -18.44 -6.51
CA SER A 620 -2.00 -18.43 -7.07
C SER A 620 -1.99 -18.58 -8.60
N ILE A 621 -1.00 -18.00 -9.27
CA ILE A 621 -0.78 -18.13 -10.72
C ILE A 621 -0.38 -19.57 -11.04
N ILE A 622 0.53 -20.16 -10.26
CA ILE A 622 0.96 -21.55 -10.42
C ILE A 622 -0.23 -22.49 -10.26
N GLN A 623 -1.04 -22.33 -9.24
CA GLN A 623 -2.24 -23.13 -9.00
C GLN A 623 -3.22 -23.08 -10.17
N GLU A 624 -3.51 -21.89 -10.70
CA GLU A 624 -4.38 -21.71 -11.84
C GLU A 624 -3.81 -22.39 -13.11
N ARG A 625 -2.52 -22.22 -13.35
CA ARG A 625 -1.85 -22.91 -14.48
C ARG A 625 -1.84 -24.41 -14.34
N VAL A 626 -1.66 -24.95 -13.12
CA VAL A 626 -1.75 -26.39 -12.86
C VAL A 626 -3.14 -26.90 -13.22
N MET A 627 -4.20 -26.25 -12.74
CA MET A 627 -5.57 -26.64 -13.06
C MET A 627 -5.86 -26.56 -14.56
N ASN A 628 -5.43 -25.48 -15.21
CA ASN A 628 -5.60 -25.31 -16.66
C ASN A 628 -4.80 -26.33 -17.47
N ASN A 629 -3.57 -26.70 -17.06
CA ASN A 629 -2.78 -27.76 -17.69
C ASN A 629 -3.39 -29.17 -17.51
N LEU A 630 -4.10 -29.41 -16.43
CA LEU A 630 -4.85 -30.64 -16.21
C LEU A 630 -6.12 -30.72 -17.08
N LEU A 631 -6.66 -29.56 -17.47
CA LEU A 631 -7.84 -29.46 -18.34
C LEU A 631 -7.52 -29.45 -19.85
N ILE A 632 -6.29 -29.13 -20.25
CA ILE A 632 -5.88 -28.99 -21.66
C ILE A 632 -4.86 -30.08 -22.01
N GLU A 633 -5.01 -30.67 -23.20
CA GLU A 633 -4.06 -31.62 -23.77
C GLU A 633 -2.91 -30.89 -24.50
N ASN A 634 -2.04 -30.23 -23.74
CA ASN A 634 -0.83 -29.64 -24.28
C ASN A 634 0.38 -30.34 -23.65
N ASN A 635 1.27 -30.89 -24.44
CA ASN A 635 2.45 -31.63 -23.97
C ASN A 635 3.74 -30.80 -24.02
N LYS A 636 3.67 -29.52 -24.41
CA LYS A 636 4.85 -28.64 -24.44
C LYS A 636 5.08 -27.99 -23.08
N MET A 637 6.35 -27.80 -22.74
CA MET A 637 6.74 -26.98 -21.61
C MET A 637 6.17 -25.55 -21.77
N ASN A 638 5.47 -25.07 -20.75
CA ASN A 638 4.83 -23.76 -20.78
C ASN A 638 5.06 -22.93 -19.52
N CYS A 639 5.72 -23.49 -18.51
CA CYS A 639 6.01 -22.80 -17.27
C CYS A 639 7.35 -23.23 -16.69
N LEU A 640 8.24 -22.27 -16.47
CA LEU A 640 9.48 -22.43 -15.72
C LEU A 640 9.40 -21.61 -14.43
N ILE A 641 9.59 -22.27 -13.29
CA ILE A 641 9.57 -21.69 -11.96
C ILE A 641 10.97 -21.78 -11.37
N CYS A 642 11.57 -20.66 -10.98
CA CYS A 642 12.85 -20.62 -10.28
C CYS A 642 12.67 -19.98 -8.92
N LEU A 643 13.00 -20.71 -7.85
CA LEU A 643 12.82 -20.30 -6.47
C LEU A 643 14.18 -20.17 -5.77
N GLY A 644 14.41 -19.00 -5.18
CA GLY A 644 15.56 -18.74 -4.32
C GLY A 644 15.16 -18.80 -2.84
N MET A 645 15.86 -19.65 -2.08
CA MET A 645 15.65 -19.82 -0.64
C MET A 645 16.97 -19.68 0.10
N ARG A 646 16.93 -19.46 1.42
CA ARG A 646 18.16 -19.33 2.21
C ARG A 646 18.77 -20.67 2.55
N TYR A 647 17.98 -21.58 3.11
CA TYR A 647 18.41 -22.85 3.70
C TYR A 647 17.55 -24.00 3.21
N SER A 648 18.15 -25.17 3.00
CA SER A 648 17.46 -26.38 2.54
C SER A 648 16.67 -27.08 3.65
N ASN A 649 17.08 -26.91 4.90
CA ASN A 649 16.48 -27.55 6.08
C ASN A 649 15.34 -26.73 6.73
N VAL A 650 14.96 -25.59 6.14
CA VAL A 650 13.85 -24.76 6.61
C VAL A 650 12.60 -25.09 5.80
N SER A 651 11.49 -25.36 6.47
CA SER A 651 10.20 -25.55 5.82
C SER A 651 9.68 -24.18 5.31
N TYR A 652 9.52 -24.07 4.00
CA TYR A 652 8.95 -22.88 3.36
C TYR A 652 7.47 -23.11 3.02
N PRO A 653 6.62 -22.07 3.08
CA PRO A 653 5.23 -22.18 2.65
C PRO A 653 5.13 -22.73 1.22
N PHE A 654 4.15 -23.59 0.97
CA PHE A 654 3.82 -24.15 -0.34
C PHE A 654 4.87 -25.11 -0.96
N LEU A 655 6.00 -25.38 -0.33
CA LEU A 655 7.02 -26.31 -0.85
C LEU A 655 6.44 -27.71 -1.12
N ASP A 656 5.68 -28.25 -0.18
CA ASP A 656 5.00 -29.54 -0.33
C ASP A 656 4.04 -29.56 -1.53
N GLN A 657 3.34 -28.44 -1.77
CA GLN A 657 2.43 -28.29 -2.91
C GLN A 657 3.21 -28.29 -4.22
N LEU A 658 4.32 -27.57 -4.30
CA LEU A 658 5.18 -27.55 -5.47
C LEU A 658 5.81 -28.92 -5.74
N TYR A 659 6.16 -29.64 -4.68
CA TYR A 659 6.64 -31.02 -4.80
C TYR A 659 5.56 -31.93 -5.40
N ASP A 660 4.32 -31.85 -4.92
CA ASP A 660 3.21 -32.61 -5.48
C ASP A 660 2.97 -32.28 -6.97
N PHE A 661 3.15 -31.01 -7.37
CA PHE A 661 3.06 -30.60 -8.79
C PHE A 661 4.20 -31.23 -9.62
N SER A 662 5.43 -31.19 -9.13
CA SER A 662 6.60 -31.72 -9.84
C SER A 662 6.54 -33.25 -10.03
N THR A 663 5.90 -33.96 -9.10
CA THR A 663 5.77 -35.45 -9.14
C THR A 663 4.55 -35.91 -9.91
N ASN A 664 3.65 -35.02 -10.33
CA ASN A 664 2.45 -35.37 -11.08
C ASN A 664 2.79 -35.70 -12.53
N LYS A 665 2.41 -36.95 -12.98
CA LYS A 665 2.70 -37.43 -14.33
C LYS A 665 2.08 -36.59 -15.45
N GLU A 666 0.91 -35.99 -15.22
CA GLU A 666 0.20 -35.19 -16.21
C GLU A 666 0.78 -33.78 -16.38
N LEU A 667 1.56 -33.34 -15.37
CA LEU A 667 2.27 -32.05 -15.40
C LEU A 667 3.73 -32.20 -15.84
N LYS A 668 4.22 -33.44 -15.89
CA LYS A 668 5.59 -33.73 -16.31
C LYS A 668 5.85 -33.22 -17.72
N GLY A 669 6.92 -32.45 -17.88
CA GLY A 669 7.29 -31.81 -19.16
C GLY A 669 6.54 -30.52 -19.48
N LYS A 670 5.47 -30.17 -18.75
CA LYS A 670 4.72 -28.91 -18.92
C LYS A 670 5.19 -27.83 -17.96
N ILE A 671 5.42 -28.20 -16.69
CA ILE A 671 5.88 -27.29 -15.64
C ILE A 671 7.21 -27.80 -15.11
N LYS A 672 8.21 -26.93 -15.11
CA LYS A 672 9.55 -27.23 -14.58
C LYS A 672 9.80 -26.35 -13.36
N ILE A 673 10.33 -26.94 -12.27
CA ILE A 673 10.60 -26.25 -11.00
C ILE A 673 12.07 -26.40 -10.67
N ASN A 674 12.78 -25.29 -10.55
CA ASN A 674 14.17 -25.21 -10.14
C ASN A 674 14.26 -24.48 -8.81
N ILE A 675 15.03 -25.01 -7.85
CA ILE A 675 15.23 -24.39 -6.53
C ILE A 675 16.71 -24.14 -6.30
N SER A 676 17.01 -22.96 -5.77
CA SER A 676 18.35 -22.52 -5.40
C SER A 676 18.38 -22.18 -3.91
N TYR A 677 19.37 -22.70 -3.18
CA TYR A 677 19.62 -22.37 -1.78
C TYR A 677 20.87 -21.51 -1.67
N SER A 678 20.73 -20.26 -1.21
CA SER A 678 21.85 -19.32 -1.16
C SER A 678 22.82 -19.55 -0.01
N ARG A 679 22.43 -20.30 1.04
CA ARG A 679 23.26 -20.64 2.19
C ARG A 679 23.22 -22.12 2.43
N THR A 680 24.39 -22.74 2.47
CA THR A 680 24.57 -24.13 2.92
C THR A 680 24.87 -24.12 4.41
N ASN A 681 24.19 -24.93 5.19
CA ASN A 681 24.54 -25.14 6.59
C ASN A 681 25.65 -26.18 6.65
N PRO A 682 26.90 -25.85 7.05
CA PRO A 682 28.02 -26.79 6.98
C PRO A 682 27.95 -27.97 8.00
N SER A 683 26.95 -27.97 8.90
CA SER A 683 26.88 -28.91 10.03
C SER A 683 25.76 -29.95 9.96
N ILE A 684 24.94 -29.95 8.92
CA ILE A 684 23.89 -30.97 8.78
C ILE A 684 24.18 -31.77 7.50
N ASN A 685 24.71 -32.96 7.68
CA ASN A 685 24.83 -33.97 6.62
C ASN A 685 23.49 -34.10 5.87
N ASP A 686 23.56 -34.32 4.58
CA ASP A 686 22.46 -34.48 3.61
C ASP A 686 21.45 -35.62 3.96
N SER A 687 21.36 -36.03 5.23
CA SER A 687 20.57 -37.17 5.72
C SER A 687 19.06 -36.95 5.80
N ILE A 688 18.57 -35.73 5.67
CA ILE A 688 17.11 -35.47 5.60
C ILE A 688 16.55 -35.78 4.20
N PHE A 689 17.39 -35.76 3.16
CA PHE A 689 17.01 -36.16 1.80
C PHE A 689 17.39 -37.61 1.48
N SER A 690 18.13 -38.32 2.37
CA SER A 690 18.62 -39.68 2.15
C SER A 690 17.72 -40.79 2.71
N ASN A 691 16.55 -40.47 3.29
CA ASN A 691 15.58 -41.51 3.59
C ASN A 691 14.93 -42.01 2.30
N GLU A 692 15.56 -43.04 1.80
CA GLU A 692 15.12 -44.07 0.88
C GLU A 692 13.80 -43.84 0.15
N ASN A 693 13.88 -43.64 -1.17
CA ASN A 693 12.79 -43.67 -2.14
C ASN A 693 11.96 -42.37 -2.40
N LYS A 694 12.41 -41.22 -2.02
CA LYS A 694 11.83 -39.98 -2.56
C LYS A 694 12.86 -39.23 -3.40
N CYS A 695 13.16 -39.74 -4.58
CA CYS A 695 13.81 -38.92 -5.62
C CYS A 695 12.97 -37.70 -5.86
N VAL A 696 13.45 -36.57 -5.37
CA VAL A 696 12.88 -35.23 -5.59
C VAL A 696 13.08 -34.93 -7.06
N ASN A 697 12.05 -35.11 -7.89
CA ASN A 697 11.99 -34.55 -9.24
C ASN A 697 11.67 -33.05 -9.24
N ILE A 698 12.27 -32.30 -8.34
CA ILE A 698 12.62 -30.92 -8.57
C ILE A 698 13.76 -31.01 -9.56
N ASN A 699 13.57 -30.42 -10.74
CA ASN A 699 14.42 -30.69 -11.90
C ASN A 699 15.88 -30.27 -11.68
N SER A 700 16.17 -29.34 -10.74
CA SER A 700 17.50 -29.09 -10.21
C SER A 700 17.44 -28.47 -8.81
N ILE A 701 18.27 -28.93 -7.90
CA ILE A 701 18.55 -28.34 -6.60
C ILE A 701 20.01 -27.92 -6.60
N ASN A 702 20.27 -26.62 -6.53
CA ASN A 702 21.61 -26.08 -6.45
C ASN A 702 21.82 -25.39 -5.09
N SER A 703 22.90 -25.76 -4.41
CA SER A 703 23.30 -25.17 -3.13
C SER A 703 24.40 -24.12 -3.33
N GLY A 704 24.36 -23.07 -2.51
CA GLY A 704 25.38 -22.02 -2.53
C GLY A 704 25.26 -21.00 -3.67
N CYS A 705 24.12 -20.92 -4.36
CA CYS A 705 23.92 -19.96 -5.44
C CYS A 705 22.58 -19.22 -5.34
N TYR A 706 22.51 -18.04 -5.96
CA TYR A 706 21.28 -17.27 -6.12
C TYR A 706 20.52 -17.67 -7.40
N ILE A 707 19.24 -17.30 -7.51
CA ILE A 707 18.40 -17.66 -8.66
C ILE A 707 18.93 -17.10 -9.99
N GLN A 708 19.58 -15.95 -10.01
CA GLN A 708 20.21 -15.39 -11.20
C GLN A 708 21.40 -16.24 -11.68
N THR A 709 22.18 -16.80 -10.76
CA THR A 709 23.24 -17.76 -11.09
C THR A 709 22.67 -19.09 -11.59
N LEU A 710 21.57 -19.57 -10.93
CA LEU A 710 20.84 -20.75 -11.37
C LEU A 710 20.36 -20.59 -12.81
N LEU A 711 19.72 -19.45 -13.15
CA LEU A 711 19.23 -19.15 -14.50
C LEU A 711 20.36 -19.12 -15.53
N LEU A 712 21.49 -18.50 -15.17
CA LEU A 712 22.63 -18.35 -16.10
C LEU A 712 23.28 -19.68 -16.43
N ASN A 713 23.33 -20.61 -15.46
CA ASN A 713 23.97 -21.92 -15.61
C ASN A 713 23.02 -22.99 -16.20
N ASP A 714 21.72 -22.72 -16.24
CA ASP A 714 20.71 -23.68 -16.75
C ASP A 714 20.57 -23.56 -18.29
N HIS A 715 21.65 -23.92 -19.00
CA HIS A 715 21.72 -23.80 -20.45
C HIS A 715 20.64 -24.57 -21.20
N GLU A 716 20.10 -25.65 -20.63
CA GLU A 716 19.02 -26.44 -21.21
C GLU A 716 17.72 -25.66 -21.32
N ASN A 717 17.47 -24.73 -20.40
CA ASN A 717 16.25 -23.92 -20.38
C ASN A 717 16.40 -22.55 -21.01
N HIS A 718 17.59 -22.16 -21.49
CA HIS A 718 17.78 -20.84 -22.11
C HIS A 718 16.87 -20.60 -23.31
N GLU A 719 16.58 -21.63 -24.15
CA GLU A 719 15.64 -21.48 -25.28
C GLU A 719 14.23 -21.14 -24.79
N PHE A 720 13.78 -21.82 -23.72
CA PHE A 720 12.49 -21.51 -23.11
C PHE A 720 12.46 -20.12 -22.46
N VAL A 721 13.54 -19.70 -21.80
CA VAL A 721 13.65 -18.34 -21.24
C VAL A 721 13.57 -17.28 -22.34
N VAL A 722 14.23 -17.52 -23.48
CA VAL A 722 14.14 -16.63 -24.64
C VAL A 722 12.73 -16.62 -25.21
N ASP A 723 12.05 -17.77 -25.30
CA ASP A 723 10.65 -17.82 -25.74
C ASP A 723 9.71 -17.02 -24.80
N CYS A 724 9.91 -17.11 -23.48
CA CYS A 724 9.17 -16.29 -22.52
C CYS A 724 9.41 -14.76 -22.75
N LEU A 725 10.65 -14.38 -23.07
CA LEU A 725 10.99 -12.99 -23.35
C LEU A 725 10.37 -12.50 -24.67
N LEU A 726 10.40 -13.32 -25.73
CA LEU A 726 9.91 -12.92 -27.04
C LEU A 726 8.38 -13.04 -27.16
N ASN A 727 7.77 -14.11 -26.67
CA ASN A 727 6.38 -14.49 -26.93
C ASN A 727 5.51 -14.62 -25.67
N GLY A 728 6.11 -14.60 -24.47
CA GLY A 728 5.43 -14.87 -23.22
C GLY A 728 5.54 -13.76 -22.19
N TYR A 729 5.54 -14.17 -20.94
CA TYR A 729 5.58 -13.29 -19.77
C TYR A 729 6.69 -13.68 -18.78
N ILE A 730 7.14 -12.69 -18.02
CA ILE A 730 8.07 -12.87 -16.91
C ILE A 730 7.46 -12.21 -15.68
N VAL A 731 7.42 -12.94 -14.56
CA VAL A 731 6.97 -12.43 -13.27
C VAL A 731 8.08 -12.62 -12.25
N VAL A 732 8.48 -11.55 -11.60
CA VAL A 732 9.54 -11.50 -10.60
C VAL A 732 8.95 -11.04 -9.27
N CYS A 733 9.04 -11.90 -8.23
CA CYS A 733 8.47 -11.60 -6.91
C CYS A 733 9.52 -11.75 -5.80
N GLY A 734 9.59 -10.76 -4.90
CA GLY A 734 10.47 -10.82 -3.73
C GLY A 734 11.07 -9.49 -3.30
N ASN A 735 12.31 -9.52 -2.80
CA ASN A 735 12.97 -8.33 -2.28
C ASN A 735 13.28 -7.31 -3.39
N ALA A 736 12.95 -6.06 -3.14
CA ALA A 736 13.07 -4.96 -4.11
C ALA A 736 14.50 -4.40 -4.29
N LEU A 737 15.47 -4.79 -3.47
CA LEU A 737 16.79 -4.17 -3.47
C LEU A 737 17.61 -4.53 -4.72
N THR A 738 18.43 -5.56 -4.66
CA THR A 738 19.37 -5.93 -5.75
C THR A 738 18.79 -6.94 -6.72
N MET A 739 17.93 -7.86 -6.23
CA MET A 739 17.42 -9.01 -7.00
C MET A 739 16.81 -8.63 -8.36
N PRO A 740 15.92 -7.63 -8.49
CA PRO A 740 15.31 -7.31 -9.79
C PRO A 740 16.33 -6.78 -10.80
N ILE A 741 17.36 -6.08 -10.34
CA ILE A 741 18.42 -5.56 -11.21
C ILE A 741 19.24 -6.71 -11.78
N GLU A 742 19.73 -7.58 -10.89
CA GLU A 742 20.57 -8.72 -11.26
C GLU A 742 19.85 -9.73 -12.16
N ILE A 743 18.52 -9.93 -11.94
CA ILE A 743 17.69 -10.75 -12.84
C ILE A 743 17.62 -10.13 -14.23
N ARG A 744 17.38 -8.83 -14.37
CA ARG A 744 17.35 -8.17 -15.67
C ARG A 744 18.68 -8.27 -16.40
N GLU A 745 19.80 -8.10 -15.70
CA GLU A 745 21.14 -8.27 -16.26
C GLU A 745 21.37 -9.72 -16.72
N THR A 746 20.93 -10.69 -15.92
CA THR A 746 21.04 -12.11 -16.27
C THR A 746 20.23 -12.46 -17.51
N LEU A 747 18.98 -12.02 -17.60
CA LEU A 747 18.14 -12.22 -18.79
C LEU A 747 18.71 -11.51 -20.02
N SER A 748 19.29 -10.34 -19.85
CA SER A 748 20.03 -9.63 -20.92
C SER A 748 21.22 -10.46 -21.44
N LYS A 749 22.01 -11.04 -20.53
CA LYS A 749 23.13 -11.92 -20.91
C LYS A 749 22.66 -13.18 -21.64
N ILE A 750 21.54 -13.77 -21.24
CA ILE A 750 20.93 -14.93 -21.92
C ILE A 750 20.50 -14.56 -23.34
N LEU A 751 19.85 -13.42 -23.55
CA LEU A 751 19.44 -12.94 -24.87
C LEU A 751 20.63 -12.73 -25.81
N VAL A 752 21.72 -12.16 -25.31
CA VAL A 752 22.96 -11.97 -26.08
C VAL A 752 23.64 -13.31 -26.39
N SER A 753 23.77 -14.19 -25.41
CA SER A 753 24.41 -15.51 -25.60
C SER A 753 23.71 -16.40 -26.60
N ARG A 754 22.38 -16.20 -26.79
CA ARG A 754 21.57 -16.92 -27.79
C ARG A 754 21.45 -16.18 -29.14
N GLY A 755 22.18 -15.10 -29.33
CA GLY A 755 22.26 -14.37 -30.58
C GLY A 755 21.02 -13.52 -30.94
N ASN A 756 20.11 -13.29 -29.97
CA ASN A 756 18.94 -12.44 -30.19
C ASN A 756 19.31 -10.95 -30.26
N PHE A 757 20.41 -10.57 -29.62
CA PHE A 757 20.96 -9.22 -29.61
C PHE A 757 22.49 -9.28 -29.67
N GLU A 758 23.10 -8.32 -30.36
CA GLU A 758 24.56 -8.22 -30.43
C GLU A 758 25.17 -7.59 -29.17
N LYS A 759 24.43 -6.65 -28.55
CA LYS A 759 24.90 -5.88 -27.39
C LYS A 759 23.95 -6.00 -26.18
N THR A 760 24.54 -5.94 -25.00
CA THR A 760 23.80 -5.95 -23.74
C THR A 760 22.92 -4.71 -23.57
N GLU A 761 23.32 -3.55 -24.10
CA GLU A 761 22.54 -2.31 -24.04
C GLU A 761 21.22 -2.46 -24.78
N ASP A 762 21.24 -3.06 -25.97
CA ASP A 762 20.03 -3.26 -26.82
C ASP A 762 19.08 -4.26 -26.17
N SER A 763 19.60 -5.35 -25.61
CA SER A 763 18.80 -6.34 -24.89
C SER A 763 18.19 -5.74 -23.60
N MET A 764 18.90 -4.87 -22.89
CA MET A 764 18.37 -4.15 -21.73
C MET A 764 17.28 -3.13 -22.14
N LEU A 765 17.42 -2.46 -23.27
CA LEU A 765 16.37 -1.60 -23.82
C LEU A 765 15.14 -2.42 -24.18
N TYR A 766 15.31 -3.63 -24.74
CA TYR A 766 14.20 -4.54 -25.01
C TYR A 766 13.49 -4.97 -23.73
N ILE A 767 14.20 -5.37 -22.67
CA ILE A 767 13.61 -5.70 -21.38
C ILE A 767 12.81 -4.51 -20.81
N ARG A 768 13.32 -3.27 -20.92
CA ARG A 768 12.59 -2.06 -20.53
C ARG A 768 11.30 -1.88 -21.33
N LYS A 769 11.27 -2.25 -22.62
CA LYS A 769 10.03 -2.26 -23.41
C LYS A 769 9.04 -3.29 -22.89
N LEU A 770 9.49 -4.50 -22.53
CA LEU A 770 8.62 -5.52 -21.93
C LEU A 770 7.97 -5.05 -20.63
N ILE A 771 8.70 -4.33 -19.78
CA ILE A 771 8.16 -3.70 -18.56
C ILE A 771 7.03 -2.72 -18.94
N ARG A 772 7.24 -1.85 -19.93
CA ARG A 772 6.22 -0.88 -20.38
C ARG A 772 4.97 -1.56 -20.97
N TYR A 773 5.13 -2.69 -21.62
CA TYR A 773 4.02 -3.45 -22.19
C TYR A 773 3.34 -4.39 -21.20
N GLY A 774 3.77 -4.42 -19.93
CA GLY A 774 3.21 -5.29 -18.91
C GLY A 774 3.50 -6.78 -19.11
N ARG A 775 4.53 -7.12 -19.92
CA ARG A 775 4.97 -8.50 -20.15
C ARG A 775 6.12 -8.93 -19.25
N TYR A 776 6.81 -7.99 -18.63
CA TYR A 776 7.76 -8.19 -17.56
C TYR A 776 7.24 -7.48 -16.30
N ILE A 777 6.84 -8.25 -15.32
CA ILE A 777 6.11 -7.81 -14.13
C ILE A 777 7.01 -7.99 -12.91
N GLU A 778 7.20 -6.95 -12.12
CA GLU A 778 7.95 -6.98 -10.87
C GLU A 778 7.01 -6.69 -9.69
N GLU A 779 6.74 -7.73 -8.88
CA GLU A 779 6.01 -7.66 -7.62
C GLU A 779 7.01 -7.74 -6.47
N THR A 780 7.59 -6.60 -6.10
CA THR A 780 8.71 -6.56 -5.15
C THR A 780 8.44 -5.60 -4.00
N TRP A 781 8.95 -5.94 -2.81
CA TRP A 781 8.80 -5.16 -1.59
C TRP A 781 10.11 -5.13 -0.78
N LYS A 782 10.24 -4.14 0.13
CA LYS A 782 11.38 -3.96 1.04
C LYS A 782 11.16 -4.72 2.34
#